data_121a269b8a5fe08d2b0aa0f6f1c03032
#
_entry.id   121a269b8a5fe08d2b0aa0f6f1c03032
#
_cell.length_a   1.000
_cell.length_b   1.000
_cell.length_c   1.000
_cell.angle_alpha   90.00
_cell.angle_beta   90.00
_cell.angle_gamma   90.00
#
_symmetry.space_group_name_H-M   'P 1'
#
loop_
_entity.id
_entity.type
_entity.pdbx_description
1 polymer ?
#
loop_
_entity_poly.entity_id
_entity_poly.type
_entity_poly.pdbx_seq_one_letter_code
_entity_poly.pdbx_strand_id
1 'polypeptide(L)'
;EMELVIAEKPSVAQSIAAVLGATQRKDGYLEGNEYLVSWCVGHLVELVQPESYEEAWKKWSYDNLPIIPQEWQHEVKSDTKAQYQILKKLMHDDRVDAVVCATDAGREGELIFRLTYNMAGCRKPMKRLWISSMEESAIRDGFHNLRPGSDYDNLYKSALCRQEADWLVGINGTRLFTVLYGGKALKVGRVQTPTLAMLVDRESKIMNFKKEAYYMAHIMENGLDAVSEHISDKTEAERIAGACENGQALVTSVIKEEKWVAPPKLYDLTTLQRDANRLFGFTAKQTLEYTQSLYEKKLVTYPRTDSQYLSDDMEGTAKNVIEAIFNSLLFEQNIMFNPDIKRILNSKKVTDHHAIIPTMEIIKQDLKAIPESEMKILSLCANRLLCATGEKHIYNSTKAVITCNNTVFKVSGKEVWKNGWKEFEDFFKNSYKTAEDKSDAEEEKKLPELREGMMIAVEQTKVSEHFTQPPKHYTEDSLLSAMERAGAEDMGDEVERKGLGTPATRADIIEKLVKDGFVKREKKQMIPTEDGMRLITILPDVVKSPKLTADWENELTLVSKGEVAAEQFMSGIEAMVTDLVKTYHSVSDEQKAMFGTGKGGQEVLGKCPKCGADVVRGKFGAYCTGKCGMNVGKALGVTLSDTQVKSLLQGKKILVKGLKGKKGSYDAYLIPESVQEFSYTKDGKEIKGFQYKFKMEFPPKKDK
;
A
#
# COMPACT_ATOMS: atom_id res chain seq x y z
N GLU A 1 10.63 28.10 -35.89
CA GLU A 1 11.39 27.73 -34.67
C GLU A 1 11.08 26.30 -34.31
N MET A 2 12.10 25.41 -34.43
CA MET A 2 11.88 23.97 -34.18
C MET A 2 12.06 23.63 -32.70
N GLU A 3 11.07 22.97 -32.10
CA GLU A 3 11.08 22.56 -30.71
C GLU A 3 11.20 21.03 -30.60
N LEU A 4 12.06 20.59 -29.68
CA LEU A 4 12.17 19.19 -29.29
C LEU A 4 11.29 18.94 -28.06
N VAL A 5 10.27 18.14 -28.19
CA VAL A 5 9.35 17.74 -27.11
C VAL A 5 9.78 16.37 -26.58
N ILE A 6 9.97 16.27 -25.28
CA ILE A 6 10.38 15.02 -24.62
C ILE A 6 9.31 14.61 -23.61
N ALA A 7 8.61 13.53 -23.92
CA ALA A 7 7.63 12.90 -23.02
C ALA A 7 8.29 11.86 -22.11
N GLU A 8 7.58 11.38 -21.12
CA GLU A 8 8.07 10.37 -20.19
C GLU A 8 8.05 8.96 -20.77
N LYS A 9 7.08 8.69 -21.66
CA LYS A 9 6.86 7.38 -22.28
C LYS A 9 6.48 7.50 -23.75
N PRO A 10 6.69 6.44 -24.57
CA PRO A 10 6.32 6.43 -25.98
C PRO A 10 4.85 6.71 -26.24
N SER A 11 3.94 6.15 -25.46
CA SER A 11 2.49 6.35 -25.62
C SER A 11 2.07 7.80 -25.47
N VAL A 12 2.62 8.49 -24.50
CA VAL A 12 2.38 9.92 -24.26
C VAL A 12 2.96 10.77 -25.39
N ALA A 13 4.17 10.44 -25.85
CA ALA A 13 4.80 11.11 -26.99
C ALA A 13 3.96 10.99 -28.27
N GLN A 14 3.40 9.82 -28.54
CA GLN A 14 2.53 9.60 -29.71
C GLN A 14 1.26 10.46 -29.63
N SER A 15 0.64 10.55 -28.48
CA SER A 15 -0.56 11.38 -28.26
C SER A 15 -0.26 12.89 -28.45
N ILE A 16 0.86 13.35 -27.92
CA ILE A 16 1.31 14.74 -28.12
C ILE A 16 1.64 15.02 -29.58
N ALA A 17 2.41 14.13 -30.22
CA ALA A 17 2.81 14.26 -31.62
C ALA A 17 1.61 14.33 -32.57
N ALA A 18 0.57 13.52 -32.32
CA ALA A 18 -0.66 13.55 -33.10
C ALA A 18 -1.35 14.91 -33.04
N VAL A 19 -1.40 15.54 -31.86
CA VAL A 19 -1.99 16.88 -31.68
C VAL A 19 -1.14 17.96 -32.35
N LEU A 20 0.19 17.85 -32.28
CA LEU A 20 1.11 18.82 -32.88
C LEU A 20 1.28 18.66 -34.39
N GLY A 21 0.82 17.55 -34.96
CA GLY A 21 1.01 17.25 -36.39
C GLY A 21 2.38 16.66 -36.73
N ALA A 22 3.14 16.18 -35.75
CA ALA A 22 4.40 15.49 -35.93
C ALA A 22 4.15 14.01 -36.25
N THR A 23 3.81 13.70 -37.50
CA THR A 23 3.32 12.37 -37.92
C THR A 23 4.36 11.49 -38.57
N GLN A 24 5.50 12.03 -38.99
CA GLN A 24 6.55 11.27 -39.64
C GLN A 24 7.36 10.47 -38.63
N ARG A 25 7.28 9.14 -38.72
CA ARG A 25 8.04 8.23 -37.86
C ARG A 25 9.52 8.20 -38.25
N LYS A 26 10.36 8.36 -37.22
CA LYS A 26 11.80 8.20 -37.30
C LYS A 26 12.26 7.16 -36.24
N ASP A 27 13.55 6.88 -36.22
CA ASP A 27 14.11 6.00 -35.20
C ASP A 27 14.17 6.70 -33.82
N GLY A 28 13.24 6.34 -32.96
CA GLY A 28 13.15 6.85 -31.60
C GLY A 28 12.50 8.23 -31.46
N TYR A 29 11.87 8.77 -32.50
CA TYR A 29 11.12 10.03 -32.44
C TYR A 29 10.12 10.19 -33.59
N LEU A 30 9.30 11.22 -33.50
CA LEU A 30 8.33 11.65 -34.51
C LEU A 30 8.66 13.07 -34.97
N GLU A 31 8.48 13.36 -36.24
CA GLU A 31 8.81 14.68 -36.82
C GLU A 31 7.66 15.24 -37.64
N GLY A 32 7.49 16.53 -37.57
CA GLY A 32 6.52 17.29 -38.40
C GLY A 32 6.15 18.62 -37.76
N ASN A 33 5.65 19.56 -38.56
CA ASN A 33 5.17 20.89 -38.12
C ASN A 33 6.13 21.65 -37.20
N GLU A 34 7.40 21.65 -37.49
CA GLU A 34 8.45 22.28 -36.67
C GLU A 34 8.63 21.67 -35.28
N TYR A 35 8.17 20.41 -35.10
CA TYR A 35 8.36 19.64 -33.88
C TYR A 35 9.13 18.34 -34.11
N LEU A 36 10.04 18.04 -33.20
CA LEU A 36 10.57 16.70 -32.96
C LEU A 36 9.99 16.22 -31.64
N VAL A 37 9.35 15.08 -31.63
CA VAL A 37 8.72 14.52 -30.41
C VAL A 37 9.37 13.19 -30.10
N SER A 38 10.05 13.13 -28.97
CA SER A 38 10.69 11.91 -28.48
C SER A 38 10.27 11.62 -27.04
N TRP A 39 10.89 10.64 -26.41
CA TRP A 39 10.44 10.14 -25.10
C TRP A 39 11.56 9.55 -24.27
N CYS A 40 11.40 9.61 -22.98
CA CYS A 40 12.07 8.74 -22.02
C CYS A 40 11.35 7.38 -21.93
N VAL A 41 11.91 6.46 -21.20
CA VAL A 41 11.29 5.17 -20.82
C VAL A 41 11.29 5.05 -19.29
N GLY A 42 10.75 6.07 -18.62
CA GLY A 42 10.99 6.32 -17.22
C GLY A 42 12.39 6.91 -17.01
N HIS A 43 13.03 6.62 -15.89
CA HIS A 43 14.40 7.08 -15.62
C HIS A 43 15.42 6.47 -16.58
N LEU A 44 16.17 7.32 -17.25
CA LEU A 44 17.30 6.95 -18.10
C LEU A 44 18.63 7.08 -17.36
N VAL A 45 18.64 7.90 -16.32
CA VAL A 45 19.82 8.31 -15.54
C VAL A 45 19.57 7.97 -14.07
N GLU A 46 20.60 7.49 -13.40
CA GLU A 46 20.55 7.12 -11.99
C GLU A 46 21.80 7.59 -11.24
N LEU A 47 21.72 7.65 -9.90
CA LEU A 47 22.90 7.89 -9.06
C LEU A 47 23.87 6.72 -9.20
N VAL A 48 25.18 7.05 -9.27
CA VAL A 48 26.22 6.02 -9.31
C VAL A 48 26.31 5.27 -7.98
N GLN A 49 26.86 4.04 -8.03
CA GLN A 49 27.10 3.25 -6.85
C GLN A 49 28.30 3.81 -6.04
N PRO A 50 28.40 3.48 -4.74
CA PRO A 50 29.48 3.98 -3.89
C PRO A 50 30.89 3.79 -4.46
N GLU A 51 31.16 2.64 -5.06
CA GLU A 51 32.48 2.32 -5.66
C GLU A 51 32.87 3.23 -6.84
N SER A 52 31.92 3.89 -7.47
CA SER A 52 32.20 4.86 -8.53
C SER A 52 32.76 6.18 -8.00
N TYR A 53 32.53 6.49 -6.73
CA TYR A 53 33.14 7.64 -6.05
C TYR A 53 34.55 7.31 -5.53
N GLU A 54 34.64 6.20 -4.79
CA GLU A 54 35.90 5.68 -4.24
C GLU A 54 35.88 4.14 -4.30
N GLU A 55 36.93 3.54 -4.87
CA GLU A 55 37.03 2.08 -5.02
C GLU A 55 36.98 1.36 -3.66
N ALA A 56 37.52 1.99 -2.59
CA ALA A 56 37.45 1.46 -1.23
C ALA A 56 36.02 1.23 -0.74
N TRP A 57 35.06 1.99 -1.25
CA TRP A 57 33.64 1.86 -0.89
C TRP A 57 32.94 0.64 -1.50
N LYS A 58 33.62 -0.10 -2.36
CA LYS A 58 33.15 -1.40 -2.84
C LYS A 58 33.05 -2.43 -1.69
N LYS A 59 33.98 -2.32 -0.73
CA LYS A 59 34.01 -3.19 0.44
C LYS A 59 33.05 -2.67 1.52
N TRP A 60 32.17 -3.55 1.98
CA TRP A 60 31.30 -3.25 3.11
C TRP A 60 32.07 -3.47 4.42
N SER A 61 32.52 -2.39 5.03
CA SER A 61 33.20 -2.40 6.32
C SER A 61 32.82 -1.14 7.12
N TYR A 62 32.87 -1.26 8.44
CA TYR A 62 32.58 -0.13 9.32
C TYR A 62 33.50 1.06 9.06
N ASP A 63 34.79 0.81 8.78
CA ASP A 63 35.77 1.86 8.54
C ASP A 63 35.50 2.72 7.31
N ASN A 64 34.70 2.22 6.38
CA ASN A 64 34.26 2.95 5.19
C ASN A 64 33.02 3.82 5.42
N LEU A 65 32.45 3.82 6.63
CA LEU A 65 31.24 4.57 6.95
C LEU A 65 31.57 5.86 7.75
N PRO A 66 30.79 6.94 7.60
CA PRO A 66 29.68 7.10 6.67
C PRO A 66 30.12 7.32 5.22
N ILE A 67 29.34 6.84 4.27
CA ILE A 67 29.52 7.08 2.84
C ILE A 67 28.71 8.32 2.47
N ILE A 68 29.42 9.45 2.27
CA ILE A 68 28.83 10.74 1.90
C ILE A 68 29.63 11.29 0.73
N PRO A 69 29.08 11.29 -0.49
CA PRO A 69 29.75 11.89 -1.65
C PRO A 69 29.98 13.40 -1.44
N GLN A 70 31.13 13.90 -1.82
CA GLN A 70 31.37 15.34 -1.83
C GLN A 70 30.65 16.03 -2.98
N GLU A 71 30.64 15.39 -4.13
CA GLU A 71 29.91 15.80 -5.32
C GLU A 71 29.08 14.63 -5.83
N TRP A 72 27.77 14.83 -6.00
CA TRP A 72 26.87 13.81 -6.51
C TRP A 72 27.12 13.56 -8.00
N GLN A 73 27.18 12.30 -8.39
CA GLN A 73 27.38 11.85 -9.75
C GLN A 73 26.26 10.93 -10.21
N HIS A 74 25.89 11.10 -11.48
CA HIS A 74 24.89 10.28 -12.13
C HIS A 74 25.52 9.52 -13.31
N GLU A 75 24.87 8.44 -13.70
CA GLU A 75 25.24 7.64 -14.87
C GLU A 75 24.00 7.25 -15.68
N VAL A 76 24.21 6.97 -16.95
CA VAL A 76 23.19 6.44 -17.82
C VAL A 76 22.98 4.97 -17.49
N LYS A 77 21.74 4.56 -17.27
CA LYS A 77 21.39 3.16 -17.05
C LYS A 77 21.70 2.31 -18.27
N SER A 78 22.27 1.12 -18.07
CA SER A 78 22.71 0.25 -19.15
C SER A 78 21.56 -0.21 -20.06
N ASP A 79 20.38 -0.46 -19.49
CA ASP A 79 19.19 -0.93 -20.20
C ASP A 79 18.46 0.18 -20.98
N THR A 80 18.75 1.44 -20.71
CA THR A 80 18.13 2.60 -21.38
C THR A 80 19.09 3.40 -22.25
N LYS A 81 20.32 2.93 -22.40
CA LYS A 81 21.39 3.63 -23.11
C LYS A 81 21.05 3.98 -24.57
N ALA A 82 20.34 3.10 -25.26
CA ALA A 82 19.97 3.32 -26.65
C ALA A 82 19.05 4.54 -26.80
N GLN A 83 18.01 4.63 -25.97
CA GLN A 83 17.07 5.76 -26.00
C GLN A 83 17.73 7.05 -25.51
N TYR A 84 18.61 6.98 -24.52
CA TYR A 84 19.39 8.12 -24.08
C TYR A 84 20.24 8.70 -25.21
N GLN A 85 20.92 7.88 -26.02
CA GLN A 85 21.72 8.34 -27.14
C GLN A 85 20.88 9.05 -28.20
N ILE A 86 19.67 8.56 -28.47
CA ILE A 86 18.71 9.22 -29.37
C ILE A 86 18.38 10.62 -28.86
N LEU A 87 18.00 10.73 -27.58
CA LEU A 87 17.66 12.02 -26.95
C LEU A 87 18.85 12.99 -26.95
N LYS A 88 20.03 12.49 -26.63
CA LYS A 88 21.26 13.30 -26.66
C LYS A 88 21.53 13.87 -28.07
N LYS A 89 21.39 13.05 -29.09
CA LYS A 89 21.56 13.47 -30.49
C LYS A 89 20.53 14.52 -30.88
N LEU A 90 19.26 14.33 -30.49
CA LEU A 90 18.19 15.29 -30.78
C LEU A 90 18.40 16.62 -30.04
N MET A 91 18.83 16.59 -28.78
CA MET A 91 19.14 17.79 -28.01
C MET A 91 20.27 18.64 -28.59
N HIS A 92 21.19 18.02 -29.33
CA HIS A 92 22.30 18.67 -30.00
C HIS A 92 22.09 18.89 -31.50
N ASP A 93 20.88 18.60 -32.00
CA ASP A 93 20.54 18.88 -33.40
C ASP A 93 20.48 20.38 -33.63
N ASP A 94 21.22 20.87 -34.63
CA ASP A 94 21.32 22.30 -34.95
C ASP A 94 19.96 22.93 -35.34
N ARG A 95 18.99 22.13 -35.76
CA ARG A 95 17.66 22.59 -36.11
C ARG A 95 16.79 22.92 -34.88
N VAL A 96 17.16 22.39 -33.71
CA VAL A 96 16.38 22.54 -32.49
C VAL A 96 16.75 23.83 -31.76
N ASP A 97 15.78 24.70 -31.59
CA ASP A 97 15.97 26.00 -30.92
C ASP A 97 15.68 25.93 -29.41
N ALA A 98 14.75 25.10 -29.01
CA ALA A 98 14.34 24.93 -27.62
C ALA A 98 13.90 23.48 -27.31
N VAL A 99 13.94 23.11 -26.06
CA VAL A 99 13.50 21.80 -25.57
C VAL A 99 12.26 21.99 -24.69
N VAL A 100 11.21 21.24 -24.98
CA VAL A 100 9.98 21.22 -24.17
C VAL A 100 9.98 19.99 -23.29
N CYS A 101 9.99 20.20 -21.99
CA CYS A 101 9.79 19.15 -20.99
C CYS A 101 8.30 18.77 -20.97
N ALA A 102 7.99 17.62 -21.50
CA ALA A 102 6.64 17.05 -21.54
C ALA A 102 6.53 15.72 -20.79
N THR A 103 7.45 15.48 -19.86
CA THR A 103 7.32 14.39 -18.87
C THR A 103 6.15 14.68 -17.95
N ASP A 104 5.66 13.67 -17.28
CA ASP A 104 4.51 13.81 -16.38
C ASP A 104 4.70 15.02 -15.45
N ALA A 105 3.65 15.79 -15.25
CA ALA A 105 3.68 17.03 -14.48
C ALA A 105 3.71 16.70 -12.98
N GLY A 106 4.90 16.68 -12.41
CA GLY A 106 5.15 16.34 -11.01
C GLY A 106 6.64 16.27 -10.73
N ARG A 107 6.99 16.04 -9.46
CA ARG A 107 8.39 15.99 -9.00
C ARG A 107 9.20 14.94 -9.74
N GLU A 108 8.65 13.73 -9.87
CA GLU A 108 9.36 12.61 -10.51
C GLU A 108 9.56 12.85 -12.01
N GLY A 109 8.54 13.33 -12.70
CA GLY A 109 8.64 13.67 -14.12
C GLY A 109 9.66 14.78 -14.37
N GLU A 110 9.70 15.79 -13.52
CA GLU A 110 10.70 16.85 -13.61
C GLU A 110 12.12 16.31 -13.39
N LEU A 111 12.30 15.42 -12.41
CA LEU A 111 13.59 14.78 -12.15
C LEU A 111 14.06 13.93 -13.34
N ILE A 112 13.18 13.11 -13.91
CA ILE A 112 13.49 12.28 -15.09
C ILE A 112 14.02 13.13 -16.25
N PHE A 113 13.33 14.20 -16.55
CA PHE A 113 13.73 15.12 -17.63
C PHE A 113 15.05 15.84 -17.32
N ARG A 114 15.16 16.47 -16.15
CA ARG A 114 16.34 17.27 -15.77
C ARG A 114 17.61 16.46 -15.70
N LEU A 115 17.57 15.26 -15.19
CA LEU A 115 18.73 14.36 -15.14
C LEU A 115 19.20 14.00 -16.56
N THR A 116 18.29 13.73 -17.46
CA THR A 116 18.61 13.44 -18.87
C THR A 116 19.16 14.67 -19.59
N TYR A 117 18.51 15.82 -19.41
CA TYR A 117 18.93 17.10 -19.98
C TYR A 117 20.35 17.49 -19.53
N ASN A 118 20.62 17.39 -18.23
CA ASN A 118 21.93 17.71 -17.66
C ASN A 118 23.00 16.69 -18.09
N MET A 119 22.68 15.39 -18.08
CA MET A 119 23.61 14.33 -18.48
C MET A 119 24.02 14.47 -19.95
N ALA A 120 23.10 14.89 -20.81
CA ALA A 120 23.36 15.13 -22.22
C ALA A 120 24.18 16.40 -22.47
N GLY A 121 24.38 17.24 -21.47
CA GLY A 121 25.06 18.53 -21.61
C GLY A 121 24.28 19.54 -22.46
N CYS A 122 22.97 19.43 -22.52
CA CYS A 122 22.13 20.35 -23.27
C CYS A 122 22.14 21.74 -22.63
N ARG A 123 22.25 22.79 -23.44
CA ARG A 123 22.23 24.21 -22.99
C ARG A 123 21.14 25.02 -23.68
N LYS A 124 20.29 24.38 -24.47
CA LYS A 124 19.19 25.03 -25.16
C LYS A 124 18.11 25.49 -24.19
N PRO A 125 17.38 26.57 -24.49
CA PRO A 125 16.28 27.01 -23.67
C PRO A 125 15.29 25.89 -23.36
N MET A 126 14.80 25.82 -22.15
CA MET A 126 13.92 24.81 -21.63
C MET A 126 12.55 25.40 -21.32
N LYS A 127 11.51 24.81 -21.87
CA LYS A 127 10.10 25.17 -21.61
C LYS A 127 9.41 23.99 -20.93
N ARG A 128 8.38 24.24 -20.15
CA ARG A 128 7.62 23.21 -19.45
C ARG A 128 6.17 23.16 -19.91
N LEU A 129 5.76 21.98 -20.38
CA LEU A 129 4.36 21.62 -20.58
C LEU A 129 3.79 21.09 -19.25
N TRP A 130 2.73 21.68 -18.74
CA TRP A 130 2.07 21.24 -17.51
C TRP A 130 0.60 20.96 -17.78
N ILE A 131 0.25 19.66 -17.88
CA ILE A 131 -1.10 19.21 -18.19
C ILE A 131 -1.54 18.13 -17.18
N SER A 132 -2.84 18.05 -16.94
CA SER A 132 -3.47 17.08 -16.05
C SER A 132 -4.35 16.07 -16.80
N SER A 133 -4.41 16.17 -18.13
CA SER A 133 -5.20 15.29 -19.00
C SER A 133 -4.50 15.13 -20.34
N MET A 134 -4.68 14.00 -20.97
CA MET A 134 -4.17 13.69 -22.32
C MET A 134 -5.20 13.94 -23.42
N GLU A 135 -6.33 14.56 -23.11
CA GLU A 135 -7.29 15.02 -24.10
C GLU A 135 -6.65 16.02 -25.09
N GLU A 136 -7.07 15.98 -26.33
CA GLU A 136 -6.53 16.87 -27.37
C GLU A 136 -6.61 18.35 -26.97
N SER A 137 -7.73 18.78 -26.40
CA SER A 137 -7.92 20.16 -25.94
C SER A 137 -6.92 20.54 -24.83
N ALA A 138 -6.66 19.65 -23.87
CA ALA A 138 -5.72 19.88 -22.79
C ALA A 138 -4.28 20.00 -23.32
N ILE A 139 -3.89 19.19 -24.27
CA ILE A 139 -2.57 19.24 -24.91
C ILE A 139 -2.42 20.57 -25.68
N ARG A 140 -3.42 20.96 -26.47
CA ARG A 140 -3.40 22.23 -27.23
C ARG A 140 -3.29 23.43 -26.30
N ASP A 141 -4.10 23.49 -25.27
CA ASP A 141 -4.08 24.57 -24.27
C ASP A 141 -2.74 24.61 -23.54
N GLY A 142 -2.19 23.45 -23.21
CA GLY A 142 -0.87 23.34 -22.57
C GLY A 142 0.25 23.91 -23.44
N PHE A 143 0.26 23.63 -24.74
CA PHE A 143 1.26 24.18 -25.65
C PHE A 143 1.09 25.68 -25.92
N HIS A 144 -0.14 26.22 -25.78
CA HIS A 144 -0.36 27.66 -25.81
C HIS A 144 0.10 28.36 -24.52
N ASN A 145 0.26 27.62 -23.43
CA ASN A 145 0.59 28.14 -22.11
C ASN A 145 1.90 27.54 -21.55
N LEU A 146 2.87 27.25 -22.41
CA LEU A 146 4.19 26.80 -21.98
C LEU A 146 4.84 27.83 -21.06
N ARG A 147 5.43 27.32 -19.98
CA ARG A 147 6.16 28.15 -19.01
C ARG A 147 7.66 27.97 -19.16
N PRO A 148 8.47 28.97 -18.71
CA PRO A 148 9.90 28.79 -18.61
C PRO A 148 10.24 27.59 -17.71
N GLY A 149 11.23 26.78 -18.11
CA GLY A 149 11.69 25.65 -17.31
C GLY A 149 12.18 26.07 -15.92
N SER A 150 12.73 27.29 -15.80
CA SER A 150 13.20 27.84 -14.52
C SER A 150 12.13 28.00 -13.43
N ASP A 151 10.85 28.10 -13.81
CA ASP A 151 9.74 28.14 -12.84
C ASP A 151 9.63 26.85 -12.03
N TYR A 152 10.24 25.76 -12.49
CA TYR A 152 10.21 24.45 -11.89
C TYR A 152 11.55 24.03 -11.23
N ASP A 153 12.47 24.95 -11.04
CA ASP A 153 13.76 24.68 -10.44
C ASP A 153 13.65 24.16 -9.01
N ASN A 154 12.76 24.74 -8.21
CA ASN A 154 12.54 24.28 -6.83
C ASN A 154 11.88 22.88 -6.77
N LEU A 155 10.99 22.58 -7.71
CA LEU A 155 10.41 21.25 -7.84
C LEU A 155 11.49 20.20 -8.14
N TYR A 156 12.37 20.52 -9.07
CA TYR A 156 13.56 19.68 -9.38
C TYR A 156 14.47 19.50 -8.16
N LYS A 157 14.79 20.58 -7.46
CA LYS A 157 15.61 20.53 -6.24
C LYS A 157 15.00 19.61 -5.17
N SER A 158 13.69 19.70 -4.95
CA SER A 158 12.98 18.83 -4.00
C SER A 158 13.07 17.35 -4.39
N ALA A 159 12.87 17.04 -5.66
CA ALA A 159 12.98 15.67 -6.17
C ALA A 159 14.41 15.12 -6.08
N LEU A 160 15.40 15.94 -6.41
CA LEU A 160 16.81 15.59 -6.30
C LEU A 160 17.23 15.36 -4.85
N CYS A 161 16.80 16.20 -3.93
CA CYS A 161 17.02 16.02 -2.49
C CYS A 161 16.47 14.70 -1.99
N ARG A 162 15.27 14.32 -2.43
CA ARG A 162 14.68 13.02 -2.07
C ARG A 162 15.54 11.87 -2.57
N GLN A 163 15.97 11.91 -3.83
CA GLN A 163 16.83 10.88 -4.42
C GLN A 163 18.15 10.73 -3.65
N GLU A 164 18.82 11.83 -3.37
CA GLU A 164 20.08 11.85 -2.63
C GLU A 164 19.91 11.40 -1.17
N ALA A 165 18.86 11.86 -0.50
CA ALA A 165 18.55 11.45 0.88
C ALA A 165 18.23 9.97 0.99
N ASP A 166 17.45 9.43 0.07
CA ASP A 166 17.14 8.00 0.03
C ASP A 166 18.38 7.15 -0.22
N TRP A 167 19.27 7.62 -1.08
CA TRP A 167 20.56 6.98 -1.32
C TRP A 167 21.43 6.97 -0.06
N LEU A 168 21.60 8.13 0.62
CA LEU A 168 22.41 8.25 1.85
C LEU A 168 21.90 7.35 2.97
N VAL A 169 20.61 7.41 3.26
CA VAL A 169 20.00 6.60 4.33
C VAL A 169 20.01 5.11 3.96
N GLY A 170 19.67 4.79 2.73
CA GLY A 170 19.64 3.42 2.24
C GLY A 170 21.02 2.75 2.26
N ILE A 171 22.02 3.37 1.69
CA ILE A 171 23.41 2.85 1.63
C ILE A 171 24.01 2.75 3.03
N ASN A 172 24.01 3.83 3.79
CA ASN A 172 24.65 3.87 5.10
C ASN A 172 23.94 3.01 6.13
N GLY A 173 22.62 3.08 6.21
CA GLY A 173 21.83 2.26 7.14
C GLY A 173 21.96 0.77 6.83
N THR A 174 21.79 0.39 5.57
CA THR A 174 21.89 -1.01 5.15
C THR A 174 23.29 -1.58 5.41
N ARG A 175 24.34 -0.87 5.02
CA ARG A 175 25.72 -1.32 5.22
C ARG A 175 26.10 -1.38 6.68
N LEU A 176 25.74 -0.35 7.47
CA LEU A 176 26.05 -0.30 8.90
C LEU A 176 25.50 -1.52 9.63
N PHE A 177 24.19 -1.77 9.55
CA PHE A 177 23.58 -2.86 10.29
C PHE A 177 23.95 -4.22 9.71
N THR A 178 24.15 -4.35 8.41
CA THR A 178 24.63 -5.58 7.80
C THR A 178 26.06 -5.92 8.31
N VAL A 179 26.95 -4.96 8.37
CA VAL A 179 28.31 -5.15 8.88
C VAL A 179 28.32 -5.49 10.37
N LEU A 180 27.50 -4.79 11.17
CA LEU A 180 27.42 -5.04 12.61
C LEU A 180 26.86 -6.41 12.97
N TYR A 181 25.81 -6.86 12.26
CA TYR A 181 25.14 -8.14 12.55
C TYR A 181 25.67 -9.31 11.75
N GLY A 182 26.21 -9.05 10.55
CA GLY A 182 26.67 -10.09 9.63
C GLY A 182 25.52 -10.80 8.89
N GLY A 183 25.86 -11.62 7.89
CA GLY A 183 24.90 -12.44 7.16
C GLY A 183 24.19 -11.74 6.01
N LYS A 184 22.89 -11.92 5.90
CA LYS A 184 22.05 -11.35 4.84
C LYS A 184 21.99 -9.82 4.96
N ALA A 185 21.90 -9.12 3.82
CA ALA A 185 21.74 -7.66 3.80
C ALA A 185 20.49 -7.22 4.57
N LEU A 186 20.69 -6.39 5.58
CA LEU A 186 19.65 -5.79 6.39
C LEU A 186 19.23 -4.46 5.78
N LYS A 187 18.30 -4.49 4.85
CA LYS A 187 17.90 -3.31 4.08
C LYS A 187 17.18 -2.29 4.94
N VAL A 188 17.72 -1.09 4.95
CA VAL A 188 17.18 0.08 5.64
C VAL A 188 16.83 1.13 4.59
N GLY A 189 15.68 1.76 4.75
CA GLY A 189 15.23 2.84 3.86
C GLY A 189 14.51 3.93 4.63
N ARG A 190 14.62 5.15 4.16
CA ARG A 190 14.06 6.33 4.85
C ARG A 190 12.54 6.24 5.07
N VAL A 191 11.80 5.72 4.11
CA VAL A 191 10.33 5.54 4.21
C VAL A 191 9.96 4.07 4.47
N GLN A 192 10.68 3.14 3.86
CA GLN A 192 10.45 1.71 3.95
C GLN A 192 10.55 1.21 5.40
N THR A 193 11.57 1.61 6.14
CA THR A 193 11.80 1.15 7.52
C THR A 193 10.71 1.63 8.49
N PRO A 194 10.32 2.92 8.52
CA PRO A 194 9.20 3.35 9.33
C PRO A 194 7.87 2.68 8.98
N THR A 195 7.64 2.38 7.71
CA THR A 195 6.44 1.64 7.27
C THR A 195 6.44 0.22 7.83
N LEU A 196 7.57 -0.47 7.74
CA LEU A 196 7.75 -1.80 8.36
C LEU A 196 7.55 -1.73 9.88
N ALA A 197 8.05 -0.68 10.53
CA ALA A 197 7.89 -0.49 11.98
C ALA A 197 6.42 -0.38 12.39
N MET A 198 5.58 0.28 11.60
CA MET A 198 4.14 0.33 11.85
C MET A 198 3.47 -1.05 11.77
N LEU A 199 3.87 -1.85 10.78
CA LEU A 199 3.38 -3.23 10.63
C LEU A 199 3.80 -4.11 11.80
N VAL A 200 5.04 -4.00 12.24
CA VAL A 200 5.59 -4.76 13.38
C VAL A 200 4.92 -4.34 14.69
N ASP A 201 4.70 -3.05 14.91
CA ASP A 201 3.97 -2.55 16.09
C ASP A 201 2.55 -3.11 16.16
N ARG A 202 1.83 -3.11 15.03
CA ARG A 202 0.50 -3.72 14.94
C ARG A 202 0.53 -5.21 15.25
N GLU A 203 1.46 -5.94 14.67
CA GLU A 203 1.61 -7.37 14.88
C GLU A 203 1.92 -7.68 16.36
N SER A 204 2.79 -6.91 16.98
CA SER A 204 3.10 -7.04 18.40
C SER A 204 1.86 -6.84 19.29
N LYS A 205 1.03 -5.85 18.97
CA LYS A 205 -0.25 -5.62 19.67
C LYS A 205 -1.22 -6.78 19.50
N ILE A 206 -1.25 -7.40 18.33
CA ILE A 206 -2.10 -8.58 18.06
C ILE A 206 -1.58 -9.78 18.83
N MET A 207 -0.27 -10.04 18.79
CA MET A 207 0.35 -11.21 19.45
C MET A 207 0.26 -11.13 20.99
N ASN A 208 0.37 -9.94 21.55
CA ASN A 208 0.31 -9.69 22.99
C ASN A 208 -1.12 -9.45 23.52
N PHE A 209 -2.10 -9.49 22.65
CA PHE A 209 -3.49 -9.25 23.02
C PHE A 209 -4.01 -10.41 23.85
N LYS A 210 -4.62 -10.07 24.99
CA LYS A 210 -5.29 -11.02 25.87
C LYS A 210 -6.79 -10.94 25.63
N LYS A 211 -7.33 -12.00 25.08
CA LYS A 211 -8.77 -12.16 24.85
C LYS A 211 -9.47 -12.32 26.19
N GLU A 212 -10.42 -11.42 26.48
CA GLU A 212 -11.24 -11.45 27.69
C GLU A 212 -12.71 -11.61 27.33
N ALA A 213 -13.40 -12.49 28.05
CA ALA A 213 -14.83 -12.64 27.92
C ALA A 213 -15.55 -11.50 28.67
N TYR A 214 -16.64 -11.03 28.10
CA TYR A 214 -17.58 -10.16 28.79
C TYR A 214 -19.01 -10.56 28.41
N TYR A 215 -19.94 -10.12 29.18
CA TYR A 215 -21.34 -10.51 29.08
C TYR A 215 -22.24 -9.29 29.01
N MET A 216 -23.37 -9.42 28.34
CA MET A 216 -24.41 -8.40 28.28
C MET A 216 -25.74 -9.03 28.62
N ALA A 217 -26.49 -8.38 29.53
CA ALA A 217 -27.88 -8.75 29.82
C ALA A 217 -28.79 -8.06 28.81
N HIS A 218 -29.80 -8.77 28.34
CA HIS A 218 -30.81 -8.28 27.41
C HIS A 218 -32.18 -8.32 28.03
N ILE A 219 -32.96 -7.27 27.80
CA ILE A 219 -34.41 -7.27 28.01
C ILE A 219 -35.11 -7.11 26.65
N MET A 220 -36.07 -7.94 26.41
CA MET A 220 -36.76 -8.04 25.12
C MET A 220 -38.26 -7.98 25.26
N GLU A 221 -38.89 -7.22 24.37
CA GLU A 221 -40.34 -7.18 24.17
C GLU A 221 -40.62 -6.75 22.75
N ASN A 222 -41.42 -7.57 22.02
CA ASN A 222 -42.08 -7.19 20.79
C ASN A 222 -41.24 -6.42 19.77
N GLY A 223 -40.04 -6.95 19.42
CA GLY A 223 -39.10 -6.36 18.51
C GLY A 223 -38.09 -5.37 19.18
N LEU A 224 -38.22 -5.13 20.47
CA LEU A 224 -37.28 -4.37 21.26
C LEU A 224 -36.26 -5.31 21.89
N ASP A 225 -34.98 -5.03 21.72
CA ASP A 225 -33.86 -5.70 22.38
C ASP A 225 -32.92 -4.65 22.99
N ALA A 226 -33.08 -4.36 24.26
CA ALA A 226 -32.24 -3.42 24.98
C ALA A 226 -31.15 -4.16 25.75
N VAL A 227 -29.93 -3.63 25.74
CA VAL A 227 -28.73 -4.28 26.27
C VAL A 227 -28.12 -3.48 27.41
N SER A 228 -27.61 -4.20 28.39
CA SER A 228 -26.82 -3.61 29.49
C SER A 228 -25.43 -3.18 28.99
N GLU A 229 -24.69 -2.47 29.85
CA GLU A 229 -23.25 -2.29 29.68
C GLU A 229 -22.49 -3.62 29.83
N HIS A 230 -21.23 -3.62 29.48
CA HIS A 230 -20.37 -4.80 29.59
C HIS A 230 -20.26 -5.26 31.04
N ILE A 231 -20.47 -6.54 31.28
CA ILE A 231 -20.39 -7.18 32.60
C ILE A 231 -19.29 -8.24 32.51
N SER A 232 -18.31 -8.17 33.39
CA SER A 232 -17.16 -9.09 33.36
C SER A 232 -17.49 -10.48 33.91
N ASP A 233 -18.44 -10.60 34.81
CA ASP A 233 -18.83 -11.86 35.45
C ASP A 233 -20.15 -12.38 34.90
N LYS A 234 -20.14 -13.62 34.39
CA LYS A 234 -21.30 -14.29 33.83
C LYS A 234 -22.43 -14.43 34.89
N THR A 235 -22.09 -14.77 36.13
CA THR A 235 -23.05 -14.96 37.20
C THR A 235 -23.77 -13.64 37.52
N GLU A 236 -23.05 -12.54 37.52
CA GLU A 236 -23.63 -11.21 37.72
C GLU A 236 -24.57 -10.81 36.56
N ALA A 237 -24.18 -11.11 35.30
CA ALA A 237 -25.05 -10.88 34.17
C ALA A 237 -26.33 -11.70 34.23
N GLU A 238 -26.24 -12.98 34.60
CA GLU A 238 -27.39 -13.86 34.82
C GLU A 238 -28.29 -13.36 35.95
N ARG A 239 -27.70 -12.85 37.04
CA ARG A 239 -28.46 -12.23 38.14
C ARG A 239 -29.24 -10.99 37.68
N ILE A 240 -28.59 -10.11 36.91
CA ILE A 240 -29.23 -8.91 36.36
C ILE A 240 -30.37 -9.27 35.39
N ALA A 241 -30.15 -10.20 34.48
CA ALA A 241 -31.17 -10.65 33.53
C ALA A 241 -32.34 -11.31 34.25
N GLY A 242 -32.07 -12.19 35.21
CA GLY A 242 -33.10 -12.88 36.01
C GLY A 242 -33.94 -11.94 36.83
N ALA A 243 -33.34 -10.89 37.41
CA ALA A 243 -34.08 -9.87 38.17
C ALA A 243 -35.03 -9.03 37.32
N CYS A 244 -34.81 -8.97 36.02
CA CYS A 244 -35.67 -8.23 35.08
C CYS A 244 -36.73 -9.10 34.43
N GLU A 245 -36.66 -10.43 34.54
CA GLU A 245 -37.61 -11.34 33.92
C GLU A 245 -39.01 -11.12 34.46
N ASN A 246 -39.96 -10.99 33.54
CA ASN A 246 -41.37 -10.66 33.83
C ASN A 246 -41.57 -9.36 34.63
N GLY A 247 -40.55 -8.49 34.66
CA GLY A 247 -40.58 -7.22 35.31
C GLY A 247 -41.10 -6.08 34.47
N GLN A 248 -41.15 -4.89 35.05
CA GLN A 248 -41.52 -3.64 34.40
C GLN A 248 -40.24 -2.78 34.19
N ALA A 249 -40.01 -2.34 32.97
CA ALA A 249 -38.93 -1.46 32.62
C ALA A 249 -39.43 -0.04 32.32
N LEU A 250 -38.74 0.96 32.85
CA LEU A 250 -39.07 2.36 32.64
C LEU A 250 -38.15 2.98 31.56
N VAL A 251 -38.75 3.56 30.55
CA VAL A 251 -38.02 4.38 29.59
C VAL A 251 -37.65 5.72 30.24
N THR A 252 -36.40 5.89 30.61
CA THR A 252 -35.91 7.08 31.32
C THR A 252 -35.45 8.20 30.40
N SER A 253 -35.04 7.88 29.19
CA SER A 253 -34.60 8.87 28.22
C SER A 253 -34.84 8.37 26.79
N VAL A 254 -35.27 9.27 25.91
CA VAL A 254 -35.37 9.05 24.50
C VAL A 254 -34.80 10.27 23.78
N ILE A 255 -33.71 10.08 23.04
CA ILE A 255 -33.09 11.13 22.23
C ILE A 255 -33.32 10.80 20.76
N LYS A 256 -34.05 11.68 20.07
CA LYS A 256 -34.28 11.60 18.63
C LYS A 256 -33.53 12.73 17.93
N GLU A 257 -32.66 12.39 17.02
CA GLU A 257 -31.85 13.36 16.26
C GLU A 257 -31.88 13.05 14.78
N GLU A 258 -32.02 14.11 13.98
CA GLU A 258 -31.72 14.01 12.57
C GLU A 258 -30.21 14.08 12.37
N LYS A 259 -29.63 13.10 11.72
CA LYS A 259 -28.22 13.03 11.39
C LYS A 259 -28.04 12.94 9.89
N TRP A 260 -26.89 13.37 9.41
CA TRP A 260 -26.54 13.28 8.01
C TRP A 260 -25.11 12.82 7.82
N VAL A 261 -24.85 12.20 6.68
CA VAL A 261 -23.51 11.89 6.19
C VAL A 261 -23.28 12.70 4.93
N ALA A 262 -22.28 13.56 4.98
CA ALA A 262 -21.91 14.37 3.83
C ALA A 262 -21.41 13.51 2.66
N PRO A 263 -21.61 13.93 1.40
CA PRO A 263 -20.98 13.28 0.28
C PRO A 263 -19.47 13.18 0.44
N PRO A 264 -18.83 12.12 -0.08
CA PRO A 264 -17.39 11.98 -0.03
C PRO A 264 -16.71 13.03 -0.93
N LYS A 265 -15.44 13.26 -0.70
CA LYS A 265 -14.60 14.06 -1.61
C LYS A 265 -14.25 13.20 -2.83
N LEU A 266 -13.77 13.87 -3.89
CA LEU A 266 -13.22 13.19 -5.06
C LEU A 266 -11.98 12.36 -4.68
N TYR A 267 -11.54 11.50 -5.59
CA TYR A 267 -10.34 10.70 -5.40
C TYR A 267 -9.06 11.50 -5.63
N ASP A 268 -8.16 11.46 -4.65
CA ASP A 268 -6.73 11.48 -4.90
C ASP A 268 -6.24 10.05 -5.16
N LEU A 269 -4.97 9.86 -5.41
CA LEU A 269 -4.44 8.51 -5.69
C LEU A 269 -4.59 7.59 -4.47
N THR A 270 -4.28 8.09 -3.27
CA THR A 270 -4.30 7.27 -2.05
C THR A 270 -5.71 6.77 -1.73
N THR A 271 -6.71 7.62 -1.80
CA THR A 271 -8.11 7.21 -1.55
C THR A 271 -8.63 6.25 -2.62
N LEU A 272 -8.23 6.45 -3.88
CA LEU A 272 -8.54 5.49 -4.95
C LEU A 272 -7.91 4.12 -4.69
N GLN A 273 -6.64 4.08 -4.34
CA GLN A 273 -5.94 2.82 -3.99
C GLN A 273 -6.57 2.11 -2.80
N ARG A 274 -6.98 2.87 -1.79
CA ARG A 274 -7.66 2.33 -0.60
C ARG A 274 -8.99 1.68 -0.95
N ASP A 275 -9.85 2.38 -1.67
CA ASP A 275 -11.16 1.86 -2.07
C ASP A 275 -11.02 0.68 -3.04
N ALA A 276 -10.11 0.73 -4.00
CA ALA A 276 -9.87 -0.37 -4.92
C ALA A 276 -9.35 -1.64 -4.21
N ASN A 277 -8.52 -1.48 -3.20
CA ASN A 277 -8.07 -2.60 -2.37
C ASN A 277 -9.23 -3.20 -1.56
N ARG A 278 -10.00 -2.35 -0.91
CA ARG A 278 -11.15 -2.79 -0.10
C ARG A 278 -12.21 -3.48 -0.95
N LEU A 279 -12.59 -2.91 -2.08
CA LEU A 279 -13.69 -3.38 -2.91
C LEU A 279 -13.31 -4.54 -3.84
N PHE A 280 -12.13 -4.50 -4.43
CA PHE A 280 -11.70 -5.45 -5.46
C PHE A 280 -10.50 -6.31 -5.08
N GLY A 281 -9.83 -6.01 -3.96
CA GLY A 281 -8.59 -6.67 -3.56
C GLY A 281 -7.38 -6.29 -4.42
N PHE A 282 -7.45 -5.22 -5.20
CA PHE A 282 -6.31 -4.73 -5.96
C PHE A 282 -5.22 -4.20 -5.03
N THR A 283 -3.98 -4.54 -5.35
CA THR A 283 -2.84 -3.93 -4.64
C THR A 283 -2.73 -2.45 -4.99
N ALA A 284 -2.06 -1.67 -4.15
CA ALA A 284 -1.80 -0.27 -4.44
C ALA A 284 -1.08 -0.09 -5.78
N LYS A 285 -0.12 -0.96 -6.08
CA LYS A 285 0.61 -0.96 -7.34
C LYS A 285 -0.29 -1.28 -8.54
N GLN A 286 -1.12 -2.31 -8.44
CA GLN A 286 -2.09 -2.65 -9.50
C GLN A 286 -3.03 -1.48 -9.79
N THR A 287 -3.57 -0.85 -8.75
CA THR A 287 -4.47 0.30 -8.91
C THR A 287 -3.77 1.45 -9.62
N LEU A 288 -2.53 1.76 -9.25
CA LEU A 288 -1.74 2.79 -9.93
C LEU A 288 -1.49 2.44 -11.40
N GLU A 289 -1.10 1.21 -11.71
CA GLU A 289 -0.87 0.75 -13.07
C GLU A 289 -2.13 0.83 -13.94
N TYR A 290 -3.28 0.39 -13.43
CA TYR A 290 -4.57 0.48 -14.13
C TYR A 290 -5.00 1.92 -14.37
N THR A 291 -4.83 2.78 -13.37
CA THR A 291 -5.16 4.20 -13.49
C THR A 291 -4.23 4.93 -14.45
N GLN A 292 -2.94 4.60 -14.42
CA GLN A 292 -1.95 5.13 -15.37
C GLN A 292 -2.29 4.71 -16.82
N SER A 293 -2.68 3.46 -17.03
CA SER A 293 -3.12 2.98 -18.33
C SER A 293 -4.36 3.73 -18.83
N LEU A 294 -5.34 3.97 -17.96
CA LEU A 294 -6.52 4.77 -18.28
C LEU A 294 -6.16 6.22 -18.63
N TYR A 295 -5.22 6.82 -17.92
CA TYR A 295 -4.71 8.15 -18.23
C TYR A 295 -4.06 8.20 -19.61
N GLU A 296 -3.21 7.25 -19.94
CA GLU A 296 -2.55 7.15 -21.25
C GLU A 296 -3.56 6.88 -22.38
N LYS A 297 -4.68 6.21 -22.08
CA LYS A 297 -5.85 6.04 -22.97
C LYS A 297 -6.75 7.27 -23.02
N LYS A 298 -6.43 8.34 -22.31
CA LYS A 298 -7.17 9.61 -22.24
C LYS A 298 -8.48 9.55 -21.46
N LEU A 299 -8.79 8.44 -20.78
CA LEU A 299 -10.07 8.18 -20.14
C LEU A 299 -10.21 8.78 -18.74
N VAL A 300 -9.10 9.00 -18.05
CA VAL A 300 -9.06 9.67 -16.74
C VAL A 300 -7.98 10.75 -16.71
N THR A 301 -8.07 11.65 -15.75
CA THR A 301 -7.06 12.69 -15.49
C THR A 301 -5.84 12.09 -14.77
N TYR A 302 -4.79 12.88 -14.62
CA TYR A 302 -3.51 12.42 -14.10
C TYR A 302 -3.62 11.75 -12.72
N PRO A 303 -3.13 10.52 -12.55
CA PRO A 303 -3.41 9.73 -11.35
C PRO A 303 -2.56 10.07 -10.12
N ARG A 304 -1.34 10.59 -10.30
CA ARG A 304 -0.43 10.87 -9.18
C ARG A 304 -0.71 12.22 -8.56
N THR A 305 -1.87 12.36 -7.96
CA THR A 305 -2.34 13.59 -7.33
C THR A 305 -2.64 13.36 -5.85
N ASP A 306 -2.41 14.39 -5.06
CA ASP A 306 -2.75 14.46 -3.64
C ASP A 306 -3.99 15.33 -3.38
N SER A 307 -4.60 15.87 -4.42
CA SER A 307 -5.81 16.68 -4.29
C SER A 307 -7.10 15.89 -4.45
N GLN A 308 -8.07 16.22 -3.62
CA GLN A 308 -9.44 15.70 -3.66
C GLN A 308 -10.45 16.71 -4.23
N TYR A 309 -9.97 17.77 -4.88
CA TYR A 309 -10.76 18.85 -5.43
C TYR A 309 -10.40 19.14 -6.89
N LEU A 310 -11.32 19.79 -7.58
CA LEU A 310 -11.07 20.43 -8.87
C LEU A 310 -10.78 21.91 -8.65
N SER A 311 -10.11 22.55 -9.62
CA SER A 311 -9.95 24.00 -9.62
C SER A 311 -11.26 24.72 -9.95
N ASP A 312 -11.39 25.95 -9.51
CA ASP A 312 -12.64 26.72 -9.62
C ASP A 312 -13.08 26.94 -11.08
N ASP A 313 -12.16 26.93 -12.02
CA ASP A 313 -12.42 27.08 -13.47
C ASP A 313 -12.94 25.79 -14.13
N MET A 314 -13.01 24.68 -13.39
CA MET A 314 -13.46 23.38 -13.91
C MET A 314 -14.95 23.10 -13.73
N GLU A 315 -15.75 24.06 -13.33
CA GLU A 315 -17.20 23.86 -13.14
C GLU A 315 -17.88 23.32 -14.39
N GLY A 316 -17.63 23.94 -15.53
CA GLY A 316 -18.16 23.51 -16.82
C GLY A 316 -17.65 22.11 -17.25
N THR A 317 -16.38 21.85 -17.03
CA THR A 317 -15.77 20.53 -17.30
C THR A 317 -16.43 19.45 -16.47
N ALA A 318 -16.61 19.66 -15.17
CA ALA A 318 -17.26 18.70 -14.27
C ALA A 318 -18.70 18.42 -14.70
N LYS A 319 -19.45 19.45 -15.05
CA LYS A 319 -20.83 19.30 -15.55
C LYS A 319 -20.88 18.43 -16.80
N ASN A 320 -20.03 18.71 -17.78
CA ASN A 320 -19.98 17.96 -19.03
C ASN A 320 -19.59 16.49 -18.80
N VAL A 321 -18.62 16.23 -17.92
CA VAL A 321 -18.20 14.86 -17.59
C VAL A 321 -19.33 14.09 -16.89
N ILE A 322 -20.06 14.71 -15.98
CA ILE A 322 -21.22 14.08 -15.33
C ILE A 322 -22.29 13.71 -16.36
N GLU A 323 -22.62 14.60 -17.29
CA GLU A 323 -23.54 14.30 -18.39
C GLU A 323 -23.03 13.14 -19.27
N ALA A 324 -21.73 13.13 -19.56
CA ALA A 324 -21.09 12.05 -20.31
C ALA A 324 -21.18 10.70 -19.60
N ILE A 325 -21.06 10.65 -18.26
CA ILE A 325 -21.22 9.43 -17.48
C ILE A 325 -22.62 8.83 -17.67
N PHE A 326 -23.67 9.66 -17.58
CA PHE A 326 -25.05 9.23 -17.79
C PHE A 326 -25.36 8.78 -19.22
N ASN A 327 -24.59 9.19 -20.19
CA ASN A 327 -24.72 8.81 -21.60
C ASN A 327 -23.73 7.72 -22.01
N SER A 328 -23.11 7.05 -21.06
CA SER A 328 -22.11 6.02 -21.28
C SER A 328 -22.50 4.69 -20.60
N LEU A 329 -21.70 3.64 -20.86
CA LEU A 329 -21.84 2.34 -20.18
C LEU A 329 -21.49 2.38 -18.69
N LEU A 330 -20.93 3.49 -18.19
CA LEU A 330 -20.54 3.62 -16.79
C LEU A 330 -21.74 3.78 -15.85
N PHE A 331 -22.87 4.25 -16.37
CA PHE A 331 -24.09 4.39 -15.59
C PHE A 331 -25.32 4.25 -16.50
N GLU A 332 -25.99 3.10 -16.41
CA GLU A 332 -27.09 2.74 -17.30
C GLU A 332 -28.50 3.01 -16.73
N GLN A 333 -28.61 3.73 -15.62
CA GLN A 333 -29.89 4.10 -15.04
C GLN A 333 -30.31 5.52 -15.42
N ASN A 334 -31.57 5.68 -15.68
CA ASN A 334 -32.15 7.00 -15.94
C ASN A 334 -32.65 7.60 -14.63
N ILE A 335 -31.80 8.40 -13.99
CA ILE A 335 -32.10 9.10 -12.73
C ILE A 335 -32.13 10.60 -13.00
N MET A 336 -33.10 11.30 -12.41
CA MET A 336 -33.04 12.77 -12.33
C MET A 336 -31.98 13.16 -11.31
N PHE A 337 -30.91 13.79 -11.77
CA PHE A 337 -29.79 14.21 -10.95
C PHE A 337 -29.46 15.67 -11.16
N ASN A 338 -29.41 16.42 -10.07
CA ASN A 338 -28.99 17.79 -10.04
C ASN A 338 -27.70 17.90 -9.20
N PRO A 339 -26.51 17.87 -9.83
CA PRO A 339 -25.26 17.82 -9.12
C PRO A 339 -24.91 19.13 -8.43
N ASP A 340 -24.42 19.06 -7.20
CA ASP A 340 -23.80 20.18 -6.49
C ASP A 340 -22.30 20.26 -6.83
N ILE A 341 -22.00 20.88 -7.97
CA ILE A 341 -20.63 20.93 -8.50
C ILE A 341 -19.74 21.86 -7.66
N LYS A 342 -20.29 22.94 -7.11
CA LYS A 342 -19.49 23.88 -6.30
C LYS A 342 -18.81 23.23 -5.11
N ARG A 343 -19.41 22.16 -4.60
CA ARG A 343 -18.88 21.39 -3.48
C ARG A 343 -17.50 20.80 -3.76
N ILE A 344 -17.22 20.41 -4.99
CA ILE A 344 -15.96 19.76 -5.39
C ILE A 344 -14.93 20.74 -5.94
N LEU A 345 -15.24 22.03 -5.99
CA LEU A 345 -14.35 23.07 -6.50
C LEU A 345 -13.64 23.79 -5.35
N ASN A 346 -12.32 23.77 -5.37
CA ASN A 346 -11.50 24.58 -4.45
C ASN A 346 -10.07 24.68 -4.97
N SER A 347 -9.77 25.73 -5.72
CA SER A 347 -8.43 25.95 -6.29
C SER A 347 -7.32 26.02 -5.23
N LYS A 348 -7.62 26.44 -4.01
CA LYS A 348 -6.65 26.50 -2.91
C LYS A 348 -6.22 25.11 -2.42
N LYS A 349 -7.02 24.08 -2.70
CA LYS A 349 -6.77 22.67 -2.37
C LYS A 349 -6.20 21.88 -3.54
N VAL A 350 -5.94 22.52 -4.66
CA VAL A 350 -5.26 21.95 -5.82
C VAL A 350 -3.82 22.43 -5.80
N THR A 351 -2.89 21.47 -5.71
CA THR A 351 -1.45 21.74 -5.75
C THR A 351 -0.93 21.61 -7.19
N ASP A 352 -0.26 20.53 -7.51
CA ASP A 352 0.26 20.26 -8.86
C ASP A 352 -0.84 19.81 -9.82
N HIS A 353 -1.77 18.99 -9.33
CA HIS A 353 -2.89 18.42 -10.07
C HIS A 353 -4.18 18.44 -9.26
N HIS A 354 -5.30 18.49 -9.96
CA HIS A 354 -6.62 18.28 -9.38
C HIS A 354 -6.91 16.79 -9.14
N ALA A 355 -8.03 16.48 -8.51
CA ALA A 355 -8.49 15.12 -8.26
C ALA A 355 -8.66 14.31 -9.54
N ILE A 356 -8.66 12.99 -9.39
CA ILE A 356 -8.85 12.04 -10.49
C ILE A 356 -10.34 11.98 -10.86
N ILE A 357 -10.65 12.33 -12.10
CA ILE A 357 -12.00 12.20 -12.67
C ILE A 357 -11.93 11.60 -14.06
N PRO A 358 -13.04 11.00 -14.56
CA PRO A 358 -13.12 10.63 -15.97
C PRO A 358 -13.04 11.85 -16.87
N THR A 359 -12.76 11.63 -18.14
CA THR A 359 -12.73 12.67 -19.18
C THR A 359 -13.90 12.50 -20.16
N MET A 360 -14.04 13.42 -21.07
CA MET A 360 -15.04 13.35 -22.16
C MET A 360 -14.78 12.22 -23.16
N GLU A 361 -13.60 11.62 -23.13
CA GLU A 361 -13.25 10.47 -23.97
C GLU A 361 -14.11 9.22 -23.68
N ILE A 362 -14.75 9.15 -22.53
CA ILE A 362 -15.64 8.02 -22.17
C ILE A 362 -16.83 7.84 -23.13
N ILE A 363 -17.26 8.90 -23.81
CA ILE A 363 -18.32 8.84 -24.84
C ILE A 363 -17.78 8.73 -26.27
N LYS A 364 -16.47 8.87 -26.47
CA LYS A 364 -15.82 8.82 -27.77
C LYS A 364 -15.17 7.45 -28.05
N GLN A 365 -14.84 6.68 -27.04
CA GLN A 365 -14.20 5.39 -27.14
C GLN A 365 -15.15 4.23 -26.87
N ASP A 366 -14.84 3.07 -27.42
CA ASP A 366 -15.56 1.83 -27.10
C ASP A 366 -15.07 1.28 -25.74
N LEU A 367 -15.84 1.53 -24.69
CA LEU A 367 -15.49 1.09 -23.34
C LEU A 367 -15.53 -0.44 -23.19
N LYS A 368 -16.21 -1.18 -24.07
CA LYS A 368 -16.21 -2.66 -24.05
C LYS A 368 -14.85 -3.24 -24.41
N ALA A 369 -14.01 -2.48 -25.10
CA ALA A 369 -12.64 -2.88 -25.44
C ALA A 369 -11.64 -2.69 -24.28
N ILE A 370 -12.04 -2.05 -23.19
CA ILE A 370 -11.17 -1.80 -22.04
C ILE A 370 -11.06 -3.07 -21.18
N PRO A 371 -9.85 -3.44 -20.71
CA PRO A 371 -9.68 -4.57 -19.79
C PRO A 371 -10.56 -4.44 -18.54
N GLU A 372 -11.08 -5.56 -18.04
CA GLU A 372 -12.03 -5.59 -16.93
C GLU A 372 -11.52 -4.87 -15.69
N SER A 373 -10.25 -5.06 -15.32
CA SER A 373 -9.64 -4.40 -14.16
C SER A 373 -9.58 -2.89 -14.32
N GLU A 374 -9.25 -2.40 -15.51
CA GLU A 374 -9.26 -0.97 -15.82
C GLU A 374 -10.68 -0.41 -15.84
N MET A 375 -11.65 -1.17 -16.37
CA MET A 375 -13.07 -0.81 -16.34
C MET A 375 -13.59 -0.63 -14.89
N LYS A 376 -13.17 -1.50 -13.98
CA LYS A 376 -13.52 -1.37 -12.56
C LYS A 376 -13.00 -0.07 -11.97
N ILE A 377 -11.76 0.31 -12.27
CA ILE A 377 -11.18 1.57 -11.82
C ILE A 377 -11.88 2.77 -12.45
N LEU A 378 -12.14 2.73 -13.75
CA LEU A 378 -12.86 3.82 -14.45
C LEU A 378 -14.27 4.00 -13.87
N SER A 379 -14.99 2.92 -13.66
CA SER A 379 -16.33 2.94 -13.06
C SER A 379 -16.30 3.47 -11.62
N LEU A 380 -15.27 3.13 -10.86
CA LEU A 380 -15.08 3.62 -9.50
C LEU A 380 -14.86 5.14 -9.48
N CYS A 381 -14.03 5.65 -10.39
CA CYS A 381 -13.80 7.10 -10.54
C CYS A 381 -15.07 7.85 -10.98
N ALA A 382 -15.81 7.30 -11.93
CA ALA A 382 -17.08 7.87 -12.39
C ALA A 382 -18.12 7.90 -11.26
N ASN A 383 -18.29 6.81 -10.55
CA ASN A 383 -19.20 6.72 -9.41
C ASN A 383 -18.83 7.72 -8.32
N ARG A 384 -17.53 7.88 -8.04
CA ARG A 384 -17.06 8.84 -7.03
C ARG A 384 -17.42 10.28 -7.38
N LEU A 385 -17.33 10.64 -8.65
CA LEU A 385 -17.75 11.98 -9.11
C LEU A 385 -19.25 12.20 -8.89
N LEU A 386 -20.08 11.20 -9.16
CA LEU A 386 -21.51 11.27 -8.89
C LEU A 386 -21.80 11.38 -7.39
N CYS A 387 -21.17 10.53 -6.57
CA CYS A 387 -21.31 10.59 -5.11
C CYS A 387 -20.89 11.94 -4.53
N ALA A 388 -19.75 12.49 -4.95
CA ALA A 388 -19.17 13.73 -4.43
C ALA A 388 -20.03 14.95 -4.75
N THR A 389 -20.82 14.91 -5.80
CA THR A 389 -21.76 15.96 -6.22
C THR A 389 -23.21 15.67 -5.84
N GLY A 390 -23.44 14.60 -5.11
CA GLY A 390 -24.77 14.19 -4.65
C GLY A 390 -25.23 14.96 -3.41
N GLU A 391 -26.42 14.59 -2.97
CA GLU A 391 -27.03 15.17 -1.76
C GLU A 391 -26.58 14.42 -0.51
N LYS A 392 -26.75 15.05 0.65
CA LYS A 392 -26.51 14.42 1.94
C LYS A 392 -27.38 13.17 2.12
N HIS A 393 -26.79 12.15 2.71
CA HIS A 393 -27.52 10.99 3.24
C HIS A 393 -28.07 11.38 4.60
N ILE A 394 -29.40 11.33 4.79
CA ILE A 394 -30.08 11.81 6.00
C ILE A 394 -30.85 10.68 6.64
N TYR A 395 -30.70 10.53 7.94
CA TYR A 395 -31.40 9.53 8.71
C TYR A 395 -31.79 10.06 10.11
N ASN A 396 -32.81 9.47 10.69
CA ASN A 396 -33.21 9.71 12.05
C ASN A 396 -32.56 8.67 12.97
N SER A 397 -31.84 9.13 13.97
CA SER A 397 -31.23 8.31 15.03
C SER A 397 -32.10 8.39 16.28
N THR A 398 -32.45 7.25 16.83
CA THR A 398 -33.16 7.16 18.12
C THR A 398 -32.27 6.41 19.10
N LYS A 399 -32.00 7.03 20.26
CA LYS A 399 -31.29 6.39 21.38
C LYS A 399 -32.18 6.45 22.60
N ALA A 400 -32.46 5.30 23.17
CA ALA A 400 -33.28 5.18 24.38
C ALA A 400 -32.49 4.54 25.51
N VAL A 401 -32.72 5.05 26.70
CA VAL A 401 -32.22 4.49 27.98
C VAL A 401 -33.42 3.94 28.74
N ILE A 402 -33.33 2.68 29.13
CA ILE A 402 -34.41 1.95 29.80
C ILE A 402 -33.83 1.39 31.09
N THR A 403 -34.52 1.63 32.22
CA THR A 403 -34.11 1.11 33.53
C THR A 403 -35.06 0.01 33.97
N CYS A 404 -34.51 -1.13 34.32
CA CYS A 404 -35.24 -2.25 34.91
C CYS A 404 -34.46 -2.76 36.12
N ASN A 405 -35.13 -2.82 37.28
CA ASN A 405 -34.57 -3.31 38.53
C ASN A 405 -33.18 -2.71 38.85
N ASN A 406 -33.08 -1.38 38.78
CA ASN A 406 -31.86 -0.59 39.02
C ASN A 406 -30.71 -0.80 38.01
N THR A 407 -30.92 -1.50 36.91
CA THR A 407 -29.95 -1.68 35.84
C THR A 407 -30.36 -0.86 34.64
N VAL A 408 -29.39 -0.20 34.03
CA VAL A 408 -29.54 0.60 32.82
C VAL A 408 -29.32 -0.26 31.57
N PHE A 409 -30.29 -0.21 30.66
CA PHE A 409 -30.24 -0.82 29.36
C PHE A 409 -30.32 0.25 28.27
N LYS A 410 -29.65 0.02 27.17
CA LYS A 410 -29.62 0.95 26.06
C LYS A 410 -30.08 0.25 24.77
N VAL A 411 -30.76 1.00 23.94
CA VAL A 411 -31.17 0.57 22.61
C VAL A 411 -31.08 1.75 21.65
N SER A 412 -30.65 1.48 20.44
CA SER A 412 -30.56 2.47 19.37
C SER A 412 -31.25 1.97 18.10
N GLY A 413 -31.79 2.89 17.34
CA GLY A 413 -32.39 2.65 16.05
C GLY A 413 -32.00 3.70 15.04
N LYS A 414 -32.13 3.34 13.79
CA LYS A 414 -31.81 4.18 12.64
C LYS A 414 -32.87 3.99 11.56
N GLU A 415 -33.40 5.09 11.06
CA GLU A 415 -34.34 5.10 9.94
C GLU A 415 -33.88 6.10 8.90
N VAL A 416 -33.49 5.60 7.72
CA VAL A 416 -33.07 6.42 6.58
C VAL A 416 -34.31 7.05 5.93
N TRP A 417 -34.34 8.37 5.80
CA TRP A 417 -35.40 9.03 5.06
C TRP A 417 -34.95 9.67 3.75
N LYS A 418 -33.65 9.91 3.56
CA LYS A 418 -33.07 10.38 2.30
C LYS A 418 -31.74 9.68 2.05
N ASN A 419 -31.69 8.79 1.05
CA ASN A 419 -30.47 8.05 0.76
C ASN A 419 -29.35 8.96 0.20
N GLY A 420 -29.73 9.98 -0.58
CA GLY A 420 -28.79 10.96 -1.11
C GLY A 420 -27.71 10.33 -1.99
N TRP A 421 -26.46 10.73 -1.78
CA TRP A 421 -25.32 10.25 -2.55
C TRP A 421 -25.06 8.75 -2.41
N LYS A 422 -25.49 8.11 -1.34
CA LYS A 422 -25.33 6.66 -1.15
C LYS A 422 -26.10 5.81 -2.16
N GLU A 423 -27.07 6.38 -2.83
CA GLU A 423 -27.78 5.72 -3.93
C GLU A 423 -26.81 5.34 -5.07
N PHE A 424 -25.86 6.20 -5.41
CA PHE A 424 -24.82 5.90 -6.39
C PHE A 424 -23.84 4.84 -5.89
N GLU A 425 -23.47 4.89 -4.62
CA GLU A 425 -22.63 3.88 -3.99
C GLU A 425 -23.30 2.50 -4.00
N ASP A 426 -24.56 2.44 -3.67
CA ASP A 426 -25.36 1.18 -3.69
C ASP A 426 -25.47 0.62 -5.12
N PHE A 427 -25.68 1.49 -6.10
CA PHE A 427 -25.68 1.10 -7.52
C PHE A 427 -24.35 0.47 -7.93
N PHE A 428 -23.24 1.09 -7.57
CA PHE A 428 -21.91 0.58 -7.86
C PHE A 428 -21.66 -0.80 -7.20
N LYS A 429 -21.96 -0.92 -5.93
CA LYS A 429 -21.81 -2.17 -5.17
C LYS A 429 -22.63 -3.30 -5.77
N ASN A 430 -23.86 -3.02 -6.17
CA ASN A 430 -24.74 -4.01 -6.81
C ASN A 430 -24.23 -4.42 -8.19
N SER A 431 -23.67 -3.48 -8.97
CA SER A 431 -23.15 -3.73 -10.31
C SER A 431 -21.92 -4.64 -10.31
N TYR A 432 -21.06 -4.50 -9.32
CA TYR A 432 -19.78 -5.24 -9.23
C TYR A 432 -19.77 -6.35 -8.20
N LYS A 433 -20.85 -6.56 -7.43
CA LYS A 433 -20.94 -7.55 -6.33
C LYS A 433 -19.70 -7.51 -5.44
N THR A 434 -19.34 -6.30 -5.01
CA THR A 434 -18.15 -6.10 -4.17
C THR A 434 -18.28 -6.89 -2.88
N ALA A 435 -17.18 -7.56 -2.49
CA ALA A 435 -17.07 -8.26 -1.22
C ALA A 435 -16.77 -7.25 -0.10
N GLU A 436 -17.76 -6.44 0.27
CA GLU A 436 -17.67 -5.73 1.55
C GLU A 436 -17.98 -6.71 2.68
N ASP A 437 -17.14 -6.69 3.72
CA ASP A 437 -17.48 -7.33 4.97
C ASP A 437 -18.80 -6.74 5.47
N LYS A 438 -19.83 -7.57 5.56
CA LYS A 438 -21.13 -7.21 6.11
C LYS A 438 -21.09 -6.76 7.56
N SER A 439 -19.90 -6.75 8.18
CA SER A 439 -19.68 -6.47 9.59
C SER A 439 -19.74 -4.98 9.98
N ASP A 440 -19.64 -4.04 9.03
CA ASP A 440 -19.60 -2.60 9.32
C ASP A 440 -20.83 -1.83 8.80
N ALA A 441 -21.78 -2.50 8.15
CA ALA A 441 -23.06 -1.89 7.83
C ALA A 441 -23.91 -1.87 9.10
N GLU A 442 -24.05 -0.72 9.75
CA GLU A 442 -25.14 -0.53 10.69
C GLU A 442 -26.46 -0.77 9.95
N GLU A 443 -27.04 -1.94 10.17
CA GLU A 443 -28.34 -2.27 9.60
C GLU A 443 -29.36 -1.24 10.05
N GLU A 444 -30.18 -0.80 9.10
CA GLU A 444 -31.34 0.03 9.39
C GLU A 444 -32.25 -0.74 10.36
N LYS A 445 -32.33 -0.30 11.61
CA LYS A 445 -33.12 -0.92 12.66
C LYS A 445 -34.21 0.04 13.10
N LYS A 446 -35.44 -0.29 12.72
CA LYS A 446 -36.60 0.47 13.16
C LYS A 446 -37.01 0.01 14.55
N LEU A 447 -36.97 0.93 15.52
CA LEU A 447 -37.45 0.69 16.87
C LEU A 447 -38.98 0.85 16.95
N PRO A 448 -39.66 0.11 17.86
CA PRO A 448 -41.02 0.46 18.25
C PRO A 448 -41.07 1.90 18.78
N GLU A 449 -42.24 2.49 18.78
CA GLU A 449 -42.39 3.85 19.35
C GLU A 449 -42.11 3.84 20.84
N LEU A 450 -41.11 4.64 21.23
CA LEU A 450 -40.67 4.80 22.64
C LEU A 450 -40.89 6.24 23.07
N ARG A 451 -41.40 6.43 24.28
CA ARG A 451 -41.59 7.73 24.93
C ARG A 451 -40.99 7.71 26.32
N GLU A 452 -40.42 8.82 26.74
CA GLU A 452 -39.93 9.00 28.10
C GLU A 452 -41.08 8.83 29.10
N GLY A 453 -40.83 8.07 30.15
CA GLY A 453 -41.85 7.72 31.15
C GLY A 453 -42.70 6.49 30.82
N MET A 454 -42.57 5.91 29.62
CA MET A 454 -43.26 4.72 29.19
C MET A 454 -42.77 3.51 30.00
N MET A 455 -43.73 2.66 30.42
CA MET A 455 -43.44 1.37 31.04
C MET A 455 -43.50 0.25 30.02
N ILE A 456 -42.52 -0.63 30.04
CA ILE A 456 -42.41 -1.78 29.18
C ILE A 456 -42.45 -3.05 30.00
N ALA A 457 -43.37 -3.96 29.69
CA ALA A 457 -43.37 -5.29 30.27
C ALA A 457 -42.29 -6.15 29.65
N VAL A 458 -41.34 -6.60 30.43
CA VAL A 458 -40.25 -7.45 29.91
C VAL A 458 -40.75 -8.85 29.70
N GLU A 459 -40.88 -9.27 28.44
CA GLU A 459 -41.40 -10.59 28.07
C GLU A 459 -40.31 -11.66 28.18
N GLN A 460 -39.07 -11.29 27.83
CA GLN A 460 -37.97 -12.22 27.72
C GLN A 460 -36.66 -11.56 28.11
N THR A 461 -35.77 -12.30 28.77
CA THR A 461 -34.41 -11.89 29.08
C THR A 461 -33.43 -12.93 28.58
N LYS A 462 -32.20 -12.49 28.30
CA LYS A 462 -31.09 -13.39 28.00
C LYS A 462 -29.75 -12.76 28.40
N VAL A 463 -28.72 -13.58 28.41
CA VAL A 463 -27.33 -13.16 28.58
C VAL A 463 -26.58 -13.56 27.30
N SER A 464 -25.90 -12.62 26.68
CA SER A 464 -25.02 -12.87 25.55
C SER A 464 -23.56 -12.85 26.01
N GLU A 465 -22.77 -13.79 25.49
CA GLU A 465 -21.35 -13.88 25.73
C GLU A 465 -20.58 -13.25 24.55
N HIS A 466 -19.62 -12.42 24.86
CA HIS A 466 -18.76 -11.74 23.90
C HIS A 466 -17.31 -11.84 24.33
N PHE A 467 -16.41 -11.57 23.39
CA PHE A 467 -14.98 -11.53 23.65
C PHE A 467 -14.41 -10.22 23.10
N THR A 468 -13.46 -9.66 23.84
CA THR A 468 -12.66 -8.56 23.32
C THR A 468 -11.90 -9.01 22.08
N GLN A 469 -11.74 -8.13 21.11
CA GLN A 469 -11.10 -8.44 19.84
C GLN A 469 -9.74 -7.75 19.75
N PRO A 470 -8.71 -8.43 19.22
CA PRO A 470 -7.43 -7.79 18.95
C PRO A 470 -7.57 -6.76 17.83
N PRO A 471 -6.61 -5.81 17.70
CA PRO A 471 -6.54 -4.98 16.51
C PRO A 471 -6.52 -5.84 15.26
N LYS A 472 -7.13 -5.37 14.19
CA LYS A 472 -7.08 -6.07 12.89
C LYS A 472 -5.69 -5.94 12.28
N HIS A 473 -5.23 -6.97 11.56
CA HIS A 473 -4.05 -6.87 10.72
C HIS A 473 -4.21 -5.74 9.70
N TYR A 474 -3.11 -5.09 9.33
CA TYR A 474 -3.16 -4.14 8.24
C TYR A 474 -3.53 -4.84 6.93
N THR A 475 -4.37 -4.19 6.15
CA THR A 475 -4.54 -4.40 4.71
C THR A 475 -3.79 -3.29 3.98
N GLU A 476 -3.66 -3.35 2.66
CA GLU A 476 -3.09 -2.20 1.94
C GLU A 476 -3.94 -0.94 2.13
N ASP A 477 -5.27 -1.06 2.17
CA ASP A 477 -6.16 0.06 2.50
C ASP A 477 -5.78 0.71 3.83
N SER A 478 -5.77 -0.06 4.92
CA SER A 478 -5.47 0.50 6.24
C SER A 478 -4.01 0.92 6.41
N LEU A 479 -3.06 0.25 5.74
CA LEU A 479 -1.65 0.64 5.74
C LEU A 479 -1.43 1.97 5.01
N LEU A 480 -2.03 2.16 3.84
CA LEU A 480 -1.97 3.43 3.12
C LEU A 480 -2.56 4.57 3.95
N SER A 481 -3.68 4.33 4.63
CA SER A 481 -4.26 5.31 5.56
C SER A 481 -3.31 5.66 6.70
N ALA A 482 -2.64 4.66 7.29
CA ALA A 482 -1.66 4.87 8.36
C ALA A 482 -0.42 5.61 7.86
N MET A 483 0.08 5.29 6.67
CA MET A 483 1.20 6.00 6.04
C MET A 483 0.87 7.48 5.82
N GLU A 484 -0.31 7.78 5.31
CA GLU A 484 -0.76 9.16 5.07
C GLU A 484 -0.91 9.96 6.37
N ARG A 485 -1.34 9.31 7.45
CA ARG A 485 -1.53 9.96 8.76
C ARG A 485 -0.30 9.91 9.67
N ALA A 486 0.78 9.26 9.25
CA ALA A 486 1.99 9.15 10.07
C ALA A 486 2.50 10.54 10.45
N GLY A 487 2.82 10.73 11.73
CA GLY A 487 3.24 12.02 12.28
C GLY A 487 2.11 13.04 12.46
N ALA A 488 0.87 12.67 12.19
CA ALA A 488 -0.28 13.58 12.30
C ALA A 488 -0.82 13.75 13.75
N GLU A 489 -0.43 12.89 14.66
CA GLU A 489 -0.93 12.91 16.05
C GLU A 489 -0.60 14.22 16.78
N ASP A 490 0.52 14.88 16.40
CA ASP A 490 0.95 16.17 16.95
C ASP A 490 0.63 17.37 16.06
N MET A 491 -0.10 17.16 14.95
CA MET A 491 -0.49 18.21 14.02
C MET A 491 -1.95 18.57 14.21
N GLY A 492 -2.26 19.89 14.20
CA GLY A 492 -3.64 20.38 14.21
C GLY A 492 -4.40 19.93 12.95
N ASP A 493 -5.73 19.89 13.03
CA ASP A 493 -6.62 19.43 11.95
C ASP A 493 -6.49 20.24 10.65
N GLU A 494 -5.90 21.43 10.69
CA GLU A 494 -5.73 22.34 9.56
C GLU A 494 -4.42 22.16 8.79
N VAL A 495 -3.49 21.32 9.28
CA VAL A 495 -2.19 21.09 8.62
C VAL A 495 -2.34 20.02 7.53
N GLU A 496 -1.87 20.34 6.34
CA GLU A 496 -1.85 19.39 5.23
C GLU A 496 -0.96 18.17 5.57
N ARG A 497 -1.59 17.01 5.68
CA ARG A 497 -0.95 15.77 6.13
C ARG A 497 -0.30 15.06 4.95
N LYS A 498 1.02 15.02 4.90
CA LYS A 498 1.78 14.32 3.86
C LYS A 498 2.16 12.88 4.26
N GLY A 499 2.39 12.61 5.55
CA GLY A 499 2.70 11.27 6.06
C GLY A 499 4.01 10.69 5.56
N LEU A 500 4.05 9.37 5.50
CA LEU A 500 5.17 8.60 4.98
C LEU A 500 5.06 8.43 3.47
N GLY A 501 6.09 8.84 2.75
CA GLY A 501 6.11 8.79 1.29
C GLY A 501 5.16 9.80 0.65
N THR A 502 4.99 9.66 -0.65
CA THR A 502 4.06 10.45 -1.44
C THR A 502 3.04 9.53 -2.10
N PRO A 503 1.91 10.03 -2.59
CA PRO A 503 0.96 9.20 -3.33
C PRO A 503 1.63 8.38 -4.45
N ALA A 504 2.57 8.98 -5.18
CA ALA A 504 3.27 8.32 -6.27
C ALA A 504 4.22 7.18 -5.83
N THR A 505 4.74 7.22 -4.60
CA THR A 505 5.81 6.31 -4.15
C THR A 505 5.36 5.21 -3.19
N ARG A 506 4.20 5.36 -2.53
CA ARG A 506 3.73 4.42 -1.50
C ARG A 506 3.54 3.00 -2.03
N ALA A 507 3.01 2.84 -3.23
CA ALA A 507 2.82 1.53 -3.85
C ALA A 507 4.14 0.76 -4.00
N ASP A 508 5.19 1.43 -4.49
CA ASP A 508 6.51 0.82 -4.67
C ASP A 508 7.19 0.48 -3.34
N ILE A 509 6.98 1.31 -2.31
CA ILE A 509 7.49 1.02 -0.96
C ILE A 509 6.87 -0.27 -0.41
N ILE A 510 5.56 -0.44 -0.54
CA ILE A 510 4.86 -1.66 -0.12
C ILE A 510 5.38 -2.88 -0.89
N GLU A 511 5.49 -2.78 -2.21
CA GLU A 511 6.01 -3.87 -3.05
C GLU A 511 7.45 -4.23 -2.69
N LYS A 512 8.29 -3.25 -2.40
CA LYS A 512 9.68 -3.46 -2.00
C LYS A 512 9.79 -4.21 -0.68
N LEU A 513 8.96 -3.90 0.31
CA LEU A 513 8.89 -4.63 1.58
C LEU A 513 8.54 -6.11 1.37
N VAL A 514 7.60 -6.38 0.47
CA VAL A 514 7.21 -7.77 0.12
C VAL A 514 8.34 -8.46 -0.63
N LYS A 515 8.93 -7.82 -1.63
CA LYS A 515 10.02 -8.37 -2.44
C LYS A 515 11.26 -8.68 -1.59
N ASP A 516 11.59 -7.82 -0.64
CA ASP A 516 12.75 -7.99 0.25
C ASP A 516 12.51 -9.05 1.34
N GLY A 517 11.31 -9.59 1.44
CA GLY A 517 10.96 -10.68 2.36
C GLY A 517 10.69 -10.24 3.79
N PHE A 518 10.46 -8.95 4.04
CA PHE A 518 10.13 -8.42 5.37
C PHE A 518 8.64 -8.40 5.67
N VAL A 519 7.82 -8.46 4.63
CA VAL A 519 6.35 -8.48 4.71
C VAL A 519 5.83 -9.55 3.77
N LYS A 520 4.77 -10.24 4.18
CA LYS A 520 4.03 -11.19 3.34
C LYS A 520 2.58 -10.76 3.22
N ARG A 521 1.96 -11.13 2.10
CA ARG A 521 0.52 -11.00 1.90
C ARG A 521 -0.17 -12.32 2.20
N GLU A 522 -1.15 -12.29 3.10
CA GLU A 522 -2.08 -13.39 3.33
C GLU A 522 -3.48 -12.90 2.98
N LYS A 523 -4.00 -13.29 1.82
CA LYS A 523 -5.20 -12.69 1.23
C LYS A 523 -5.01 -11.17 1.10
N LYS A 524 -5.84 -10.36 1.77
CA LYS A 524 -5.69 -8.90 1.82
C LYS A 524 -4.80 -8.40 2.96
N GLN A 525 -4.40 -9.28 3.88
CA GLN A 525 -3.63 -8.88 5.06
C GLN A 525 -2.15 -8.71 4.74
N MET A 526 -1.57 -7.66 5.30
CA MET A 526 -0.14 -7.35 5.25
C MET A 526 0.48 -7.72 6.59
N ILE A 527 1.30 -8.76 6.60
CA ILE A 527 1.83 -9.32 7.85
C ILE A 527 3.36 -9.26 7.80
N PRO A 528 4.03 -8.70 8.81
CA PRO A 528 5.48 -8.74 8.87
C PRO A 528 5.96 -10.18 9.01
N THR A 529 7.02 -10.51 8.29
CA THR A 529 7.69 -11.80 8.44
C THR A 529 8.55 -11.82 9.70
N GLU A 530 9.05 -12.99 10.08
CA GLU A 530 9.98 -13.10 11.20
C GLU A 530 11.24 -12.24 10.98
N ASP A 531 11.76 -12.20 9.74
CA ASP A 531 12.88 -11.32 9.36
C ASP A 531 12.52 -9.85 9.52
N GLY A 532 11.32 -9.46 9.14
CA GLY A 532 10.83 -8.08 9.31
C GLY A 532 10.73 -7.68 10.78
N MET A 533 10.21 -8.55 11.62
CA MET A 533 10.12 -8.32 13.07
C MET A 533 11.49 -8.21 13.73
N ARG A 534 12.43 -9.08 13.36
CA ARG A 534 13.82 -9.05 13.85
C ARG A 534 14.52 -7.76 13.44
N LEU A 535 14.39 -7.36 12.17
CA LEU A 535 14.99 -6.12 11.66
C LEU A 535 14.54 -4.90 12.48
N ILE A 536 13.25 -4.75 12.70
CA ILE A 536 12.71 -3.62 13.48
C ILE A 536 13.16 -3.68 14.94
N THR A 537 13.29 -4.87 15.51
CA THR A 537 13.74 -5.05 16.90
C THR A 537 15.16 -4.50 17.12
N ILE A 538 16.05 -4.65 16.14
CA ILE A 538 17.44 -4.22 16.25
C ILE A 538 17.69 -2.78 15.82
N LEU A 539 16.81 -2.21 14.99
CA LEU A 539 17.01 -0.87 14.47
C LEU A 539 16.68 0.20 15.52
N PRO A 540 17.46 1.30 15.55
CA PRO A 540 17.21 2.42 16.46
C PRO A 540 16.00 3.24 16.03
N ASP A 541 15.40 3.96 16.96
CA ASP A 541 14.21 4.77 16.75
C ASP A 541 14.38 5.82 15.63
N VAL A 542 15.58 6.38 15.47
CA VAL A 542 15.86 7.42 14.46
C VAL A 542 15.57 6.97 13.03
N VAL A 543 15.78 5.68 12.71
CA VAL A 543 15.52 5.15 11.36
C VAL A 543 14.13 4.51 11.22
N LYS A 544 13.45 4.22 12.31
CA LYS A 544 12.13 3.57 12.30
C LYS A 544 10.97 4.45 12.78
N SER A 545 11.25 5.71 13.13
CA SER A 545 10.21 6.65 13.55
C SER A 545 9.37 7.14 12.37
N PRO A 546 8.07 6.85 12.32
CA PRO A 546 7.19 7.38 11.29
C PRO A 546 7.10 8.91 11.33
N LYS A 547 7.07 9.49 12.52
CA LYS A 547 6.97 10.94 12.71
C LYS A 547 8.17 11.68 12.12
N LEU A 548 9.39 11.23 12.42
CA LEU A 548 10.61 11.87 11.94
C LEU A 548 10.67 11.85 10.39
N THR A 549 10.31 10.74 9.78
CA THR A 549 10.31 10.63 8.33
C THR A 549 9.19 11.45 7.69
N ALA A 550 8.02 11.52 8.32
CA ALA A 550 6.95 12.41 7.88
C ALA A 550 7.36 13.89 7.94
N ASP A 551 8.09 14.30 8.97
CA ASP A 551 8.64 15.65 9.08
C ASP A 551 9.61 15.96 7.92
N TRP A 552 10.42 15.00 7.50
CA TRP A 552 11.29 15.16 6.33
C TRP A 552 10.51 15.31 5.04
N GLU A 553 9.41 14.58 4.84
CA GLU A 553 8.55 14.75 3.67
C GLU A 553 7.90 16.14 3.65
N ASN A 554 7.48 16.65 4.79
CA ASN A 554 6.99 18.01 4.92
C ASN A 554 8.06 19.04 4.56
N GLU A 555 9.30 18.85 5.02
CA GLU A 555 10.42 19.72 4.68
C GLU A 555 10.74 19.70 3.18
N LEU A 556 10.68 18.53 2.52
CA LEU A 556 10.82 18.43 1.07
C LEU A 556 9.73 19.19 0.32
N THR A 557 8.53 19.23 0.84
CA THR A 557 7.45 20.05 0.31
C THR A 557 7.77 21.54 0.40
N LEU A 558 8.34 21.98 1.53
CA LEU A 558 8.81 23.37 1.69
C LEU A 558 9.97 23.70 0.75
N VAL A 559 10.85 22.77 0.47
CA VAL A 559 11.90 22.92 -0.57
C VAL A 559 11.27 23.15 -1.94
N SER A 560 10.24 22.40 -2.29
CA SER A 560 9.54 22.56 -3.57
C SER A 560 8.84 23.91 -3.72
N LYS A 561 8.48 24.56 -2.61
CA LYS A 561 7.89 25.89 -2.56
C LYS A 561 8.94 27.02 -2.50
N GLY A 562 10.22 26.68 -2.36
CA GLY A 562 11.30 27.63 -2.18
C GLY A 562 11.39 28.25 -0.78
N GLU A 563 10.67 27.72 0.20
CA GLU A 563 10.62 28.21 1.59
C GLU A 563 11.75 27.64 2.45
N VAL A 564 12.32 26.52 2.09
CA VAL A 564 13.49 25.87 2.72
C VAL A 564 14.55 25.62 1.67
N ALA A 565 15.81 25.92 1.97
CA ALA A 565 16.93 25.64 1.07
C ALA A 565 17.20 24.14 0.99
N ALA A 566 17.50 23.63 -0.23
CA ALA A 566 17.85 22.24 -0.47
C ALA A 566 19.07 21.81 0.37
N GLU A 567 20.08 22.68 0.50
CA GLU A 567 21.30 22.44 1.26
C GLU A 567 21.03 22.25 2.76
N GLN A 568 20.06 22.97 3.32
CA GLN A 568 19.63 22.82 4.71
C GLN A 568 19.04 21.42 4.98
N PHE A 569 18.16 20.96 4.11
CA PHE A 569 17.60 19.62 4.20
C PHE A 569 18.67 18.54 4.10
N MET A 570 19.57 18.64 3.11
CA MET A 570 20.65 17.67 2.90
C MET A 570 21.64 17.64 4.07
N SER A 571 21.98 18.80 4.62
CA SER A 571 22.85 18.87 5.81
C SER A 571 22.25 18.14 7.01
N GLY A 572 20.94 18.23 7.20
CA GLY A 572 20.23 17.48 8.24
C GLY A 572 20.30 15.96 8.04
N ILE A 573 20.18 15.50 6.81
CA ILE A 573 20.29 14.07 6.48
C ILE A 573 21.73 13.58 6.68
N GLU A 574 22.73 14.31 6.22
CA GLU A 574 24.15 13.99 6.40
C GLU A 574 24.55 13.92 7.88
N ALA A 575 24.07 14.86 8.69
CA ALA A 575 24.29 14.87 10.14
C ALA A 575 23.67 13.64 10.80
N MET A 576 22.46 13.28 10.43
CA MET A 576 21.77 12.10 10.96
C MET A 576 22.52 10.81 10.62
N VAL A 577 22.97 10.66 9.39
CA VAL A 577 23.75 9.49 8.95
C VAL A 577 25.08 9.40 9.68
N THR A 578 25.77 10.51 9.88
CA THR A 578 27.03 10.59 10.62
C THR A 578 26.84 10.19 12.08
N ASP A 579 25.82 10.70 12.74
CA ASP A 579 25.49 10.35 14.12
C ASP A 579 25.12 8.88 14.26
N LEU A 580 24.38 8.32 13.30
CA LEU A 580 24.00 6.93 13.27
C LEU A 580 25.25 6.01 13.29
N VAL A 581 26.22 6.31 12.44
CA VAL A 581 27.47 5.53 12.35
C VAL A 581 28.29 5.65 13.64
N LYS A 582 28.40 6.85 14.22
CA LYS A 582 29.10 7.05 15.48
C LYS A 582 28.47 6.34 16.66
N THR A 583 27.14 6.37 16.74
CA THR A 583 26.37 5.80 17.86
C THR A 583 26.40 4.29 17.84
N TYR A 584 26.25 3.68 16.67
CA TYR A 584 26.16 2.22 16.48
C TYR A 584 27.44 1.69 15.86
N HIS A 585 28.45 1.41 16.69
CA HIS A 585 29.76 0.94 16.25
C HIS A 585 30.06 -0.52 16.61
N SER A 586 29.25 -1.13 17.46
CA SER A 586 29.37 -2.53 17.86
C SER A 586 28.04 -3.10 18.37
N VAL A 587 27.88 -4.40 18.28
CA VAL A 587 26.74 -5.13 18.82
C VAL A 587 27.25 -6.32 19.62
N SER A 588 26.50 -6.73 20.65
CA SER A 588 26.80 -7.88 21.48
C SER A 588 26.60 -9.20 20.72
N ASP A 589 27.24 -10.27 21.19
CA ASP A 589 27.06 -11.61 20.63
C ASP A 589 25.60 -12.09 20.74
N GLU A 590 24.89 -11.69 21.80
CA GLU A 590 23.46 -11.98 21.97
C GLU A 590 22.61 -11.31 20.89
N GLN A 591 22.90 -10.05 20.56
CA GLN A 591 22.22 -9.31 19.48
C GLN A 591 22.53 -9.94 18.12
N LYS A 592 23.77 -10.33 17.85
CA LYS A 592 24.14 -11.05 16.61
C LYS A 592 23.38 -12.36 16.47
N ALA A 593 23.19 -13.09 17.55
CA ALA A 593 22.49 -14.37 17.56
C ALA A 593 21.00 -14.23 17.12
N MET A 594 20.40 -13.04 17.22
CA MET A 594 19.03 -12.80 16.72
C MET A 594 18.92 -13.00 15.20
N PHE A 595 20.03 -12.83 14.44
CA PHE A 595 20.08 -13.05 12.98
C PHE A 595 20.82 -14.33 12.58
N GLY A 596 21.16 -15.19 13.54
CA GLY A 596 21.88 -16.44 13.33
C GLY A 596 23.36 -16.22 12.99
N THR A 597 24.25 -16.84 13.74
CA THR A 597 25.70 -16.85 13.50
C THR A 597 26.10 -17.84 12.38
N GLY A 598 25.15 -18.24 11.54
CA GLY A 598 25.38 -19.15 10.42
C GLY A 598 25.72 -18.40 9.14
N LYS A 599 26.68 -18.87 8.42
CA LYS A 599 27.02 -18.46 7.05
C LYS A 599 25.73 -18.36 6.18
N GLY A 600 25.19 -17.15 6.04
CA GLY A 600 23.98 -16.83 5.26
C GLY A 600 22.67 -17.26 5.95
N GLY A 601 21.97 -16.33 6.56
CA GLY A 601 20.69 -16.40 7.26
C GLY A 601 19.73 -17.53 6.91
N GLN A 602 20.02 -18.73 7.36
CA GLN A 602 19.14 -19.87 7.20
C GLN A 602 18.34 -20.03 8.48
N GLU A 603 17.01 -20.04 8.35
CA GLU A 603 16.10 -20.29 9.46
C GLU A 603 16.41 -21.66 10.09
N VAL A 604 16.62 -21.68 11.41
CA VAL A 604 16.77 -22.94 12.16
C VAL A 604 15.39 -23.57 12.33
N LEU A 605 15.20 -24.73 11.72
CA LEU A 605 13.93 -25.46 11.75
C LEU A 605 13.79 -26.33 13.01
N GLY A 606 14.89 -26.68 13.64
CA GLY A 606 14.95 -27.49 14.84
C GLY A 606 16.30 -28.14 15.01
N LYS A 607 16.37 -29.15 15.91
CA LYS A 607 17.58 -29.90 16.20
C LYS A 607 17.58 -31.26 15.50
N CYS A 608 18.73 -31.64 14.95
CA CYS A 608 18.89 -32.93 14.28
C CYS A 608 18.68 -34.09 15.27
N PRO A 609 17.84 -35.09 14.96
CA PRO A 609 17.58 -36.23 15.87
C PRO A 609 18.75 -37.13 16.04
N LYS A 610 19.78 -37.07 15.16
CA LYS A 610 20.97 -37.89 15.23
C LYS A 610 22.11 -37.22 16.00
N CYS A 611 22.44 -35.96 15.68
CA CYS A 611 23.65 -35.31 16.21
C CYS A 611 23.38 -34.06 17.05
N GLY A 612 22.13 -33.63 17.16
CA GLY A 612 21.76 -32.43 17.94
C GLY A 612 22.13 -31.07 17.31
N ALA A 613 22.78 -31.06 16.15
CA ALA A 613 23.10 -29.81 15.44
C ALA A 613 21.85 -29.17 14.85
N ASP A 614 21.96 -27.90 14.49
CA ASP A 614 20.84 -27.17 13.86
C ASP A 614 20.49 -27.75 12.50
N VAL A 615 19.19 -27.88 12.25
CA VAL A 615 18.61 -28.19 10.94
C VAL A 615 18.12 -26.88 10.34
N VAL A 616 18.57 -26.56 9.13
CA VAL A 616 18.29 -25.30 8.44
C VAL A 616 17.74 -25.56 7.03
N ARG A 617 17.06 -24.54 6.46
CA ARG A 617 16.59 -24.61 5.08
C ARG A 617 17.76 -24.42 4.11
N GLY A 618 17.90 -25.32 3.13
CA GLY A 618 18.81 -25.20 2.01
C GLY A 618 18.11 -25.02 0.67
N LYS A 619 18.89 -24.80 -0.37
CA LYS A 619 18.37 -24.64 -1.74
C LYS A 619 17.51 -25.82 -2.22
N PHE A 620 17.81 -27.02 -1.74
CA PHE A 620 17.16 -28.28 -2.16
C PHE A 620 16.36 -28.97 -1.05
N GLY A 621 15.99 -28.26 -0.01
CA GLY A 621 15.29 -28.76 1.16
C GLY A 621 16.08 -28.58 2.45
N ALA A 622 15.49 -28.96 3.58
CA ALA A 622 16.14 -28.83 4.89
C ALA A 622 17.34 -29.83 5.03
N TYR A 623 18.38 -29.41 5.73
CA TYR A 623 19.54 -30.23 5.99
C TYR A 623 20.16 -29.95 7.37
N CYS A 624 20.88 -30.94 7.90
CA CYS A 624 21.61 -30.83 9.16
C CYS A 624 22.96 -30.12 8.97
N THR A 625 23.19 -29.06 9.73
CA THR A 625 24.45 -28.28 9.69
C THR A 625 25.65 -29.10 10.24
N GLY A 626 25.41 -30.15 11.06
CA GLY A 626 26.42 -31.01 11.61
C GLY A 626 26.98 -32.01 10.62
N LYS A 627 26.52 -32.07 9.39
CA LYS A 627 26.95 -32.95 8.30
C LYS A 627 27.00 -34.45 8.71
N CYS A 628 26.09 -34.85 9.58
CA CYS A 628 26.05 -36.21 10.13
C CYS A 628 25.44 -37.26 9.19
N GLY A 629 25.02 -36.88 7.99
CA GLY A 629 24.38 -37.77 7.03
C GLY A 629 22.88 -38.00 7.27
N MET A 630 22.27 -37.31 8.23
CA MET A 630 20.83 -37.41 8.48
C MET A 630 20.02 -36.69 7.40
N ASN A 631 19.10 -37.40 6.75
CA ASN A 631 18.14 -36.83 5.83
C ASN A 631 16.91 -36.35 6.60
N VAL A 632 16.80 -35.05 6.75
CA VAL A 632 15.68 -34.37 7.44
C VAL A 632 14.74 -33.64 6.46
N GLY A 633 15.17 -33.48 5.20
CA GLY A 633 14.44 -32.70 4.19
C GLY A 633 13.49 -33.50 3.32
N LYS A 634 13.55 -34.83 3.36
CA LYS A 634 12.70 -35.72 2.56
C LYS A 634 12.17 -36.89 3.40
N ALA A 635 10.95 -37.30 3.10
CA ALA A 635 10.35 -38.51 3.66
C ALA A 635 9.82 -39.37 2.51
N LEU A 636 10.29 -40.61 2.43
CA LEU A 636 9.89 -41.56 1.38
C LEU A 636 9.96 -41.01 -0.04
N GLY A 637 10.99 -40.21 -0.32
CA GLY A 637 11.24 -39.58 -1.62
C GLY A 637 10.51 -38.24 -1.88
N VAL A 638 9.64 -37.80 -0.97
CA VAL A 638 8.91 -36.53 -1.10
C VAL A 638 9.66 -35.47 -0.30
N THR A 639 9.89 -34.30 -0.95
CA THR A 639 10.48 -33.14 -0.29
C THR A 639 9.45 -32.51 0.66
N LEU A 640 9.87 -32.28 1.91
CA LEU A 640 9.05 -31.78 2.98
C LEU A 640 9.04 -30.23 3.00
N SER A 641 7.91 -29.65 3.36
CA SER A 641 7.82 -28.23 3.69
C SER A 641 8.49 -27.96 5.04
N ASP A 642 8.84 -26.68 5.30
CA ASP A 642 9.45 -26.30 6.58
C ASP A 642 8.56 -26.62 7.78
N THR A 643 7.26 -26.42 7.65
CA THR A 643 6.28 -26.77 8.69
C THR A 643 6.28 -28.27 8.99
N GLN A 644 6.37 -29.10 7.95
CA GLN A 644 6.48 -30.56 8.11
C GLN A 644 7.80 -30.95 8.78
N VAL A 645 8.92 -30.35 8.37
CA VAL A 645 10.23 -30.59 8.99
C VAL A 645 10.23 -30.19 10.46
N LYS A 646 9.74 -28.99 10.79
CA LYS A 646 9.62 -28.54 12.18
C LYS A 646 8.80 -29.50 13.04
N SER A 647 7.69 -30.00 12.52
CA SER A 647 6.83 -30.95 13.20
C SER A 647 7.54 -32.31 13.45
N LEU A 648 8.24 -32.84 12.43
CA LEU A 648 9.01 -34.06 12.57
C LEU A 648 10.13 -33.92 13.61
N LEU A 649 10.87 -32.83 13.59
CA LEU A 649 11.96 -32.58 14.55
C LEU A 649 11.44 -32.45 15.98
N GLN A 650 10.15 -32.12 16.17
CA GLN A 650 9.45 -32.13 17.45
C GLN A 650 8.82 -33.48 17.81
N GLY A 651 9.03 -34.50 16.99
CA GLY A 651 8.44 -35.84 17.21
C GLY A 651 6.95 -35.93 16.86
N LYS A 652 6.40 -34.96 16.14
CA LYS A 652 4.98 -34.92 15.77
C LYS A 652 4.71 -35.56 14.43
N LYS A 653 3.51 -36.14 14.26
CA LYS A 653 3.08 -36.69 12.98
C LYS A 653 2.85 -35.59 11.93
N ILE A 654 3.13 -35.91 10.68
CA ILE A 654 2.89 -35.06 9.53
C ILE A 654 2.06 -35.77 8.48
N LEU A 655 1.24 -35.00 7.73
CA LEU A 655 0.55 -35.49 6.54
C LEU A 655 1.46 -35.26 5.33
N VAL A 656 1.79 -36.32 4.60
CA VAL A 656 2.55 -36.27 3.35
C VAL A 656 1.66 -36.76 2.21
N LYS A 657 1.50 -35.90 1.19
CA LYS A 657 0.70 -36.22 0.01
C LYS A 657 1.56 -36.66 -1.15
N GLY A 658 1.02 -37.52 -1.99
CA GLY A 658 1.67 -37.93 -3.23
C GLY A 658 2.81 -38.91 -3.04
N LEU A 659 2.80 -39.69 -1.98
CA LEU A 659 3.73 -40.83 -1.79
C LEU A 659 3.54 -41.86 -2.89
N LYS A 660 4.65 -42.37 -3.44
CA LYS A 660 4.62 -43.36 -4.53
C LYS A 660 4.53 -44.78 -3.99
N GLY A 661 3.48 -45.50 -4.37
CA GLY A 661 3.30 -46.92 -4.06
C GLY A 661 3.22 -47.78 -5.32
N LYS A 662 3.21 -49.10 -5.16
CA LYS A 662 3.14 -50.06 -6.30
C LYS A 662 1.87 -49.92 -7.15
N LYS A 663 0.78 -49.32 -6.60
CA LYS A 663 -0.52 -49.21 -7.23
C LYS A 663 -0.91 -47.74 -7.53
N GLY A 664 0.03 -46.77 -7.48
CA GLY A 664 -0.20 -45.36 -7.69
C GLY A 664 0.24 -44.48 -6.52
N SER A 665 -0.14 -43.18 -6.56
CA SER A 665 0.16 -42.25 -5.47
C SER A 665 -0.87 -42.35 -4.34
N TYR A 666 -0.43 -42.12 -3.11
CA TYR A 666 -1.29 -42.12 -1.92
C TYR A 666 -0.82 -41.08 -0.91
N ASP A 667 -1.72 -40.72 0.00
CA ASP A 667 -1.45 -39.79 1.10
C ASP A 667 -1.40 -40.59 2.42
N ALA A 668 -0.47 -40.26 3.30
CA ALA A 668 -0.36 -40.87 4.60
C ALA A 668 0.14 -39.91 5.67
N TYR A 669 -0.28 -40.16 6.91
CA TYR A 669 0.36 -39.56 8.08
C TYR A 669 1.62 -40.39 8.42
N LEU A 670 2.74 -39.67 8.59
CA LEU A 670 4.02 -40.27 9.00
C LEU A 670 4.32 -39.87 10.45
N ILE A 671 4.58 -40.85 11.27
CA ILE A 671 4.92 -40.68 12.70
C ILE A 671 6.38 -41.12 12.86
N PRO A 672 7.29 -40.19 13.30
CA PRO A 672 8.69 -40.58 13.49
C PRO A 672 8.83 -41.50 14.70
N GLU A 673 9.44 -42.67 14.52
CA GLU A 673 9.68 -43.64 15.61
C GLU A 673 11.13 -43.65 16.05
N SER A 674 12.07 -43.72 15.11
CA SER A 674 13.49 -43.80 15.34
C SER A 674 14.32 -43.36 14.14
N VAL A 675 15.62 -43.26 14.32
CA VAL A 675 16.58 -43.01 13.24
C VAL A 675 17.19 -44.32 12.81
N GLN A 676 17.23 -44.58 11.51
CA GLN A 676 17.83 -45.79 10.93
C GLN A 676 18.90 -45.44 9.90
N GLU A 677 19.91 -46.33 9.78
CA GLU A 677 20.95 -46.24 8.75
C GLU A 677 20.42 -46.78 7.42
N PHE A 678 20.82 -46.13 6.31
CA PHE A 678 20.60 -46.62 4.96
C PHE A 678 21.84 -46.36 4.09
N SER A 679 22.03 -47.18 3.07
CA SER A 679 23.12 -47.02 2.09
C SER A 679 22.55 -46.63 0.71
N TYR A 680 23.26 -45.79 -0.01
CA TYR A 680 22.97 -45.48 -1.40
C TYR A 680 24.26 -45.32 -2.20
N THR A 681 24.21 -45.55 -3.50
CA THR A 681 25.36 -45.41 -4.39
C THR A 681 25.35 -44.07 -5.09
N LYS A 682 26.43 -43.31 -4.97
CA LYS A 682 26.66 -42.07 -5.67
C LYS A 682 28.06 -42.09 -6.31
N ASP A 683 28.14 -41.85 -7.62
CA ASP A 683 29.39 -41.84 -8.39
C ASP A 683 30.21 -43.14 -8.22
N GLY A 684 29.51 -44.28 -8.17
CA GLY A 684 30.12 -45.60 -8.01
C GLY A 684 30.64 -45.91 -6.60
N LYS A 685 30.41 -45.06 -5.62
CA LYS A 685 30.77 -45.26 -4.20
C LYS A 685 29.53 -45.45 -3.35
N GLU A 686 29.60 -46.46 -2.45
CA GLU A 686 28.56 -46.65 -1.44
C GLU A 686 28.69 -45.58 -0.34
N ILE A 687 27.60 -44.81 -0.13
CA ILE A 687 27.53 -43.80 0.91
C ILE A 687 26.48 -44.21 1.93
N LYS A 688 26.85 -44.14 3.20
CA LYS A 688 25.94 -44.36 4.32
C LYS A 688 25.27 -43.08 4.75
N GLY A 689 23.96 -43.14 4.92
CA GLY A 689 23.13 -42.05 5.41
C GLY A 689 22.22 -42.51 6.54
N PHE A 690 21.48 -41.57 7.10
CA PHE A 690 20.50 -41.80 8.16
C PHE A 690 19.18 -41.14 7.81
N GLN A 691 18.08 -41.77 8.17
CA GLN A 691 16.73 -41.27 7.94
C GLN A 691 15.79 -41.69 9.07
N TYR A 692 14.63 -41.05 9.15
CA TYR A 692 13.59 -41.50 10.05
C TYR A 692 13.03 -42.86 9.62
N LYS A 693 12.78 -43.70 10.58
CA LYS A 693 11.84 -44.82 10.47
C LYS A 693 10.46 -44.32 10.89
N PHE A 694 9.47 -44.49 10.01
CA PHE A 694 8.11 -43.98 10.23
C PHE A 694 7.13 -45.11 10.49
N LYS A 695 6.18 -44.84 11.40
CA LYS A 695 4.89 -45.51 11.43
C LYS A 695 3.94 -44.77 10.52
N MET A 696 3.17 -45.49 9.71
CA MET A 696 2.18 -44.87 8.80
C MET A 696 0.76 -45.06 9.31
N GLU A 697 -0.04 -44.00 9.18
CA GLU A 697 -1.49 -44.01 9.36
C GLU A 697 -2.13 -43.41 8.10
N PHE A 698 -3.17 -44.06 7.60
CA PHE A 698 -3.85 -43.64 6.42
C PHE A 698 -5.03 -42.72 6.78
N PRO A 699 -5.25 -41.59 6.04
CA PRO A 699 -6.43 -40.76 6.24
C PRO A 699 -7.70 -41.60 5.99
N PRO A 700 -8.81 -41.30 6.69
CA PRO A 700 -10.09 -41.93 6.41
C PRO A 700 -10.48 -41.72 4.95
N LYS A 701 -10.97 -42.78 4.28
CA LYS A 701 -11.49 -42.66 2.92
C LYS A 701 -12.66 -41.66 2.93
N LYS A 702 -12.55 -40.62 2.14
CA LYS A 702 -13.74 -39.80 1.85
C LYS A 702 -14.72 -40.68 1.08
N ASP A 703 -15.84 -40.96 1.67
CA ASP A 703 -16.97 -41.52 0.95
C ASP A 703 -17.33 -40.57 -0.18
N LYS A 704 -17.40 -41.15 -1.38
CA LYS A 704 -17.71 -40.41 -2.62
C LYS A 704 -19.17 -39.96 -2.62
#